data_80bfdb10824b6da8c746360291554e25
#
_entry.id   80bfdb10824b6da8c746360291554e25
#
_cell.length_a   1.000
_cell.length_b   1.000
_cell.length_c   1.000
_cell.angle_alpha   90.00
_cell.angle_beta   90.00
_cell.angle_gamma   90.00
#
_symmetry.space_group_name_H-M   'P 1'
#
loop_
_entity.id
_entity.type
_entity.pdbx_description
1 polymer ?
#
loop_
_entity_poly.entity_id
_entity_poly.type
_entity_poly.pdbx_seq_one_letter_code
_entity_poly.pdbx_strand_id
1 'polypeptide(L)'
;MSPARFPAQLWAAPLLIFSLHAQEQGGGQILPEGAVPPPVDLIQPVPAPEIPLGGVPIGPALPENLKIDNQGGKIEGNMEDGIRLGGPVKVQGDNGLEIFADRANVDLKAKSVTFEGGVSVYQGNVLQRGDRAVYFYETQTLDASGLRVSMDPILLEAGKFTGKSDGEQTVFVGENAGITTHDVEDPNYWVRSDMTTVYPGEKVTFRNLKLYAGDTPVFWLPYLSQPLDSELGYHFVPGARSNWGPFLLNTYGIMLGGERNPITGENEDAWLLSRWRFDLRASRGAAIGLDLVDTREENRNEISGLSLYYLYDLDPEETRTGLPRFGVDENRFQIQLKDRMELDFPDDADWRLDTNLTFLSDQYYLEDFAPDIYRSNPAPDNTIGLYRRDDESLLSLFGRFRVNDFYRTDTQSPEIAYDQSRRPLFGSPLQHEGQTSFSVRGVEPGDVIRRSIISPLLALPAGDPQVPGLLMQLNGYERGLVQNIRALAPGAPRIPALRAQLLDTGFNRFHSNHTFSMPFTHGDWFSFSPHVGAAYTHYSSVVGPAETDARFMLHGGAEAAVKFSKDYGGANDSLPGIRGLLHVFQPYTAWSMVSADELDRDYPKIDRLTFTTRPRPLQTTSFTAIDEIESWNILRFGARNHLITRRDGQSHEWLFMDTYIDRYLDDPEGNRTWSNLYNDIRWQPLPWLGLDLETQMPVFDGGSGFSEFSTRLRYMPWQDMEFSLAYRHLNNHPVLLDSDRFDLGTYFRLAENWGVGTRHIFEMDDGILEIQQYSLHRDLGNWVAGVGLTHRDNRFEDEFGVIFSLSLKDFPSASLPFKIDAE
;
A
#
# COMPACT_ATOMS: atom_id res chain seq x y z
N MET A 1 -45.42 -26.83 4.83
CA MET A 1 -45.84 -25.67 4.02
C MET A 1 -44.69 -25.40 3.09
N SER A 2 -44.87 -25.65 1.80
CA SER A 2 -43.80 -25.57 0.79
C SER A 2 -43.38 -24.13 0.53
N PRO A 3 -42.09 -23.83 0.29
CA PRO A 3 -41.68 -22.51 -0.18
C PRO A 3 -42.04 -22.35 -1.66
N ALA A 4 -42.56 -21.21 -1.99
CA ALA A 4 -42.96 -20.80 -3.35
C ALA A 4 -41.74 -20.69 -4.27
N ARG A 5 -41.76 -21.43 -5.38
CA ARG A 5 -40.86 -21.26 -6.51
C ARG A 5 -41.16 -19.93 -7.21
N PHE A 6 -40.22 -19.04 -7.24
CA PHE A 6 -40.24 -17.92 -8.17
C PHE A 6 -39.86 -18.41 -9.58
N PRO A 7 -40.52 -17.98 -10.64
CA PRO A 7 -40.20 -18.43 -12.00
C PRO A 7 -38.91 -17.76 -12.49
N ALA A 8 -37.94 -18.57 -12.83
CA ALA A 8 -36.73 -18.21 -13.54
C ALA A 8 -37.01 -17.94 -15.01
N GLN A 9 -37.57 -16.79 -15.33
CA GLN A 9 -37.65 -16.28 -16.72
C GLN A 9 -37.81 -14.76 -16.66
N LEU A 10 -36.67 -14.06 -16.70
CA LEU A 10 -36.48 -12.69 -17.22
C LEU A 10 -35.12 -12.13 -16.73
N TRP A 11 -34.03 -12.70 -17.25
CA TRP A 11 -32.73 -12.01 -17.27
C TRP A 11 -31.82 -12.72 -18.29
N ALA A 12 -32.14 -12.56 -19.56
CA ALA A 12 -31.18 -12.81 -20.64
C ALA A 12 -30.55 -11.46 -21.03
N ALA A 13 -29.79 -10.89 -20.14
CA ALA A 13 -28.74 -9.95 -20.52
C ALA A 13 -27.42 -10.74 -20.56
N PRO A 14 -26.50 -10.47 -21.50
CA PRO A 14 -25.23 -11.17 -21.54
C PRO A 14 -24.46 -10.84 -20.24
N LEU A 15 -24.33 -11.84 -19.39
CA LEU A 15 -23.51 -11.81 -18.20
C LEU A 15 -22.04 -11.62 -18.61
N LEU A 16 -21.54 -10.42 -18.39
CA LEU A 16 -20.14 -10.07 -18.42
C LEU A 16 -19.55 -10.40 -17.04
N ILE A 17 -18.50 -11.15 -16.96
CA ILE A 17 -18.02 -11.93 -15.81
C ILE A 17 -16.58 -11.51 -15.43
N PHE A 18 -16.09 -11.69 -14.21
CA PHE A 18 -15.00 -10.92 -13.58
C PHE A 18 -14.08 -11.64 -12.59
N SER A 19 -12.82 -11.19 -12.39
CA SER A 19 -11.86 -11.87 -11.53
C SER A 19 -11.36 -11.06 -10.33
N LEU A 20 -11.27 -11.68 -9.19
CA LEU A 20 -10.49 -11.23 -8.04
C LEU A 20 -9.07 -11.81 -8.13
N HIS A 21 -8.06 -10.94 -8.10
CA HIS A 21 -6.74 -11.36 -7.70
C HIS A 21 -6.78 -11.57 -6.18
N ALA A 22 -6.77 -12.83 -5.76
CA ALA A 22 -6.20 -13.11 -4.46
C ALA A 22 -4.73 -12.73 -4.57
N GLN A 23 -4.29 -11.77 -3.78
CA GLN A 23 -2.87 -11.48 -3.64
C GLN A 23 -2.20 -12.76 -3.13
N GLU A 24 -1.52 -13.47 -4.02
CA GLU A 24 -0.60 -14.52 -3.62
C GLU A 24 0.54 -13.86 -2.87
N GLN A 25 0.52 -14.01 -1.56
CA GLN A 25 1.68 -13.75 -0.75
C GLN A 25 2.66 -14.91 -0.92
N GLY A 26 3.82 -14.61 -1.41
CA GLY A 26 4.95 -15.48 -1.26
C GLY A 26 5.73 -15.81 -2.51
N GLY A 27 6.87 -15.24 -2.64
CA GLY A 27 7.89 -15.59 -3.60
C GLY A 27 8.04 -14.57 -4.72
N GLY A 28 9.05 -13.71 -4.58
CA GLY A 28 9.37 -12.68 -5.56
C GLY A 28 9.49 -13.26 -6.97
N GLN A 29 8.49 -13.02 -7.79
CA GLN A 29 8.65 -13.02 -9.22
C GLN A 29 9.00 -11.58 -9.61
N ILE A 30 10.22 -11.39 -10.04
CA ILE A 30 10.59 -10.25 -10.87
C ILE A 30 9.81 -10.42 -12.18
N LEU A 31 8.65 -9.78 -12.27
CA LEU A 31 7.97 -9.63 -13.54
C LEU A 31 8.77 -8.64 -14.38
N PRO A 32 8.96 -8.89 -15.68
CA PRO A 32 9.58 -7.92 -16.57
C PRO A 32 8.74 -6.63 -16.54
N GLU A 33 9.40 -5.48 -16.53
CA GLU A 33 8.81 -4.16 -16.64
C GLU A 33 7.79 -4.09 -17.77
N GLY A 34 6.54 -4.02 -17.42
CA GLY A 34 5.40 -4.00 -18.32
C GLY A 34 4.11 -3.92 -17.53
N ALA A 35 3.92 -2.78 -16.84
CA ALA A 35 2.63 -2.22 -16.46
C ALA A 35 1.57 -3.22 -15.96
N VAL A 36 1.70 -3.63 -14.71
CA VAL A 36 0.50 -3.82 -13.90
C VAL A 36 0.18 -2.42 -13.33
N PRO A 37 -0.93 -1.78 -13.69
CA PRO A 37 -1.37 -0.59 -12.97
C PRO A 37 -1.54 -1.01 -11.50
N PRO A 38 -1.13 -0.14 -10.55
CA PRO A 38 -1.37 -0.41 -9.14
C PRO A 38 -2.85 -0.68 -8.91
N PRO A 39 -3.23 -1.48 -7.90
CA PRO A 39 -4.62 -1.64 -7.53
C PRO A 39 -5.20 -0.25 -7.35
N VAL A 40 -6.24 0.06 -8.09
CA VAL A 40 -6.95 1.34 -7.96
C VAL A 40 -7.61 1.29 -6.60
N ASP A 41 -7.08 2.06 -5.66
CA ASP A 41 -7.79 2.38 -4.42
C ASP A 41 -9.17 2.91 -4.79
N LEU A 42 -10.19 2.10 -4.60
CA LEU A 42 -11.58 2.49 -4.76
C LEU A 42 -11.88 3.53 -3.69
N ILE A 43 -11.92 4.78 -4.06
CA ILE A 43 -12.09 5.98 -3.24
C ILE A 43 -10.75 6.63 -2.87
N GLN A 44 -9.98 7.03 -3.88
CA GLN A 44 -9.23 8.26 -3.68
C GLN A 44 -10.24 9.41 -3.74
N PRO A 45 -10.28 10.32 -2.75
CA PRO A 45 -10.85 11.62 -3.01
C PRO A 45 -10.20 12.12 -4.31
N VAL A 46 -10.98 12.63 -5.24
CA VAL A 46 -10.46 13.30 -6.42
C VAL A 46 -9.27 14.10 -5.94
N PRO A 47 -8.05 13.86 -6.43
CA PRO A 47 -6.94 14.67 -5.99
C PRO A 47 -7.38 16.10 -6.19
N ALA A 48 -7.45 16.86 -5.11
CA ALA A 48 -7.53 18.31 -5.23
C ALA A 48 -6.45 18.65 -6.26
N PRO A 49 -6.73 19.48 -7.28
CA PRO A 49 -5.75 19.79 -8.28
C PRO A 49 -4.45 20.02 -7.52
N GLU A 50 -3.41 19.25 -7.87
CA GLU A 50 -2.10 19.46 -7.29
C GLU A 50 -1.79 20.93 -7.55
N ILE A 51 -2.10 21.76 -6.59
CA ILE A 51 -1.52 23.07 -6.49
C ILE A 51 -0.05 22.71 -6.25
N PRO A 52 0.85 22.98 -7.21
CA PRO A 52 2.24 22.75 -6.93
C PRO A 52 2.51 23.51 -5.64
N LEU A 53 2.78 22.81 -4.55
CA LEU A 53 3.42 23.33 -3.37
C LEU A 53 4.89 23.68 -3.72
N GLY A 54 5.04 24.35 -4.85
CA GLY A 54 6.19 25.18 -5.11
C GLY A 54 6.11 26.25 -4.05
N GLY A 55 7.08 26.26 -3.15
CA GLY A 55 7.13 27.02 -1.92
C GLY A 55 6.37 28.33 -2.03
N VAL A 56 5.35 28.48 -1.16
CA VAL A 56 4.69 29.78 -1.00
C VAL A 56 5.82 30.78 -0.81
N PRO A 57 5.94 31.81 -1.65
CA PRO A 57 7.08 32.72 -1.54
C PRO A 57 7.15 33.20 -0.09
N ILE A 58 8.27 32.99 0.55
CA ILE A 58 8.60 33.57 1.84
C ILE A 58 8.17 35.03 1.75
N GLY A 59 7.24 35.47 2.60
CA GLY A 59 6.73 36.83 2.56
C GLY A 59 7.93 37.76 2.65
N PRO A 60 8.14 38.69 1.71
CA PRO A 60 9.33 39.52 1.71
C PRO A 60 9.41 40.29 3.03
N ALA A 61 10.62 40.47 3.54
CA ALA A 61 10.87 41.30 4.72
C ALA A 61 10.19 42.67 4.60
N LEU A 62 9.77 43.28 5.72
CA LEU A 62 9.17 44.58 5.69
C LEU A 62 10.17 45.61 5.13
N PRO A 63 9.74 46.60 4.35
CA PRO A 63 10.62 47.46 3.57
C PRO A 63 11.45 48.39 4.47
N GLU A 64 12.67 48.62 4.06
CA GLU A 64 13.55 49.61 4.72
C GLU A 64 13.14 51.05 4.33
N ASN A 65 12.64 51.22 3.08
CA ASN A 65 12.26 52.51 2.56
C ASN A 65 10.81 52.52 2.09
N LEU A 66 10.06 53.54 2.46
CA LEU A 66 8.70 53.79 2.00
C LEU A 66 8.60 55.04 1.14
N LYS A 67 8.01 54.89 -0.04
CA LYS A 67 7.61 56.03 -0.88
C LYS A 67 6.12 56.31 -0.70
N ILE A 68 5.77 57.44 -0.18
CA ILE A 68 4.37 57.84 0.05
C ILE A 68 3.91 58.80 -1.04
N ASP A 69 2.78 58.45 -1.71
CA ASP A 69 2.12 59.30 -2.68
C ASP A 69 0.69 59.58 -2.18
N ASN A 70 0.33 60.81 -2.02
CA ASN A 70 -0.99 61.25 -1.57
C ASN A 70 -1.96 61.55 -2.71
N GLN A 71 -1.63 61.16 -3.92
CA GLN A 71 -2.44 61.31 -5.13
C GLN A 71 -3.05 62.75 -5.30
N GLY A 72 -2.36 63.76 -4.90
CA GLY A 72 -2.84 65.21 -5.00
C GLY A 72 -3.69 65.65 -3.84
N GLY A 73 -3.83 64.89 -2.77
CA GLY A 73 -4.50 65.28 -1.50
C GLY A 73 -3.76 66.37 -0.76
N LYS A 74 -4.38 66.94 0.30
CA LYS A 74 -3.79 68.00 1.15
C LYS A 74 -2.69 67.42 2.03
N ILE A 75 -1.58 68.15 2.14
CA ILE A 75 -0.50 67.90 3.06
C ILE A 75 -0.54 69.00 4.15
N GLU A 76 -0.69 68.61 5.40
CA GLU A 76 -0.77 69.54 6.55
C GLU A 76 0.26 69.03 7.62
N GLY A 77 0.90 69.99 8.27
CA GLY A 77 1.84 69.72 9.35
C GLY A 77 3.25 70.25 9.10
N ASN A 78 4.15 69.99 10.03
CA ASN A 78 5.56 70.38 9.94
C ASN A 78 6.46 69.23 10.42
N MET A 79 7.78 69.40 10.24
CA MET A 79 8.78 68.40 10.64
C MET A 79 8.89 68.20 12.17
N GLU A 80 8.33 69.07 13.00
CA GLU A 80 8.39 68.95 14.47
C GLU A 80 7.15 68.26 15.04
N ASP A 81 5.97 68.45 14.43
CA ASP A 81 4.67 67.97 14.96
C ASP A 81 4.12 66.77 14.17
N GLY A 82 4.79 66.43 13.05
CA GLY A 82 4.37 65.36 12.14
C GLY A 82 3.65 65.86 10.89
N ILE A 83 3.46 64.98 9.91
CA ILE A 83 2.90 65.27 8.60
C ILE A 83 1.60 64.51 8.41
N ARG A 84 0.49 65.17 8.16
CA ARG A 84 -0.79 64.58 7.86
C ARG A 84 -1.06 64.65 6.35
N LEU A 85 -1.34 63.50 5.79
CA LEU A 85 -1.68 63.33 4.36
C LEU A 85 -3.17 63.08 4.26
N GLY A 86 -3.91 64.00 3.68
CA GLY A 86 -5.34 63.89 3.43
C GLY A 86 -5.61 63.47 1.98
N GLY A 87 -6.65 62.65 1.80
CA GLY A 87 -7.04 62.07 0.49
C GLY A 87 -6.42 60.67 0.32
N PRO A 88 -6.76 59.97 -0.78
CA PRO A 88 -6.26 58.64 -1.04
C PRO A 88 -4.72 58.62 -1.02
N VAL A 89 -4.17 57.78 -0.16
CA VAL A 89 -2.73 57.62 0.01
C VAL A 89 -2.32 56.27 -0.53
N LYS A 90 -1.30 56.25 -1.41
CA LYS A 90 -0.61 55.05 -1.85
C LYS A 90 0.82 55.05 -1.31
N VAL A 91 1.21 53.98 -0.65
CA VAL A 91 2.57 53.77 -0.19
C VAL A 91 3.19 52.61 -0.91
N GLN A 92 4.40 52.74 -1.34
CA GLN A 92 5.18 51.69 -2.00
C GLN A 92 6.48 51.50 -1.22
N GLY A 93 6.73 50.23 -0.87
CA GLY A 93 7.97 49.75 -0.29
C GLY A 93 8.95 49.23 -1.33
N ASP A 94 10.22 49.21 -0.99
CA ASP A 94 11.30 48.69 -1.86
C ASP A 94 11.27 47.17 -2.06
N ASN A 95 10.47 46.47 -1.26
CA ASN A 95 10.27 44.99 -1.33
C ASN A 95 8.92 44.60 -1.94
N GLY A 96 8.23 45.50 -2.67
CA GLY A 96 6.93 45.19 -3.28
C GLY A 96 5.74 45.36 -2.36
N LEU A 97 5.90 45.89 -1.13
CA LEU A 97 4.79 46.31 -0.28
C LEU A 97 4.04 47.48 -0.90
N GLU A 98 2.71 47.39 -1.01
CA GLU A 98 1.82 48.48 -1.39
C GLU A 98 0.75 48.67 -0.32
N ILE A 99 0.58 49.92 0.18
CA ILE A 99 -0.47 50.26 1.15
C ILE A 99 -1.36 51.31 0.54
N PHE A 100 -2.65 51.12 0.63
CA PHE A 100 -3.69 52.07 0.25
C PHE A 100 -4.49 52.44 1.48
N ALA A 101 -4.78 53.72 1.69
CA ALA A 101 -5.59 54.26 2.79
C ALA A 101 -6.25 55.55 2.39
N ASP A 102 -7.34 55.96 3.09
CA ASP A 102 -7.96 57.25 2.88
C ASP A 102 -7.10 58.41 3.38
N ARG A 103 -6.28 58.16 4.38
CA ARG A 103 -5.36 59.14 4.98
C ARG A 103 -4.20 58.52 5.67
N ALA A 104 -3.10 59.24 5.79
CA ALA A 104 -1.95 58.81 6.56
C ALA A 104 -1.41 59.94 7.45
N ASN A 105 -0.84 59.58 8.60
CA ASN A 105 -0.21 60.48 9.52
C ASN A 105 1.22 59.96 9.81
N VAL A 106 2.24 60.79 9.45
CA VAL A 106 3.65 60.46 9.71
C VAL A 106 4.07 61.15 10.99
N ASP A 107 4.38 60.38 12.03
CA ASP A 107 4.94 60.88 13.26
C ASP A 107 6.46 60.64 13.29
N LEU A 108 7.23 61.67 13.13
CA LEU A 108 8.68 61.62 13.05
C LEU A 108 9.33 61.38 14.44
N LYS A 109 8.64 61.71 15.56
CA LYS A 109 9.12 61.44 16.89
C LYS A 109 8.92 60.01 17.31
N ALA A 110 7.73 59.50 17.00
CA ALA A 110 7.39 58.09 17.21
C ALA A 110 7.98 57.15 16.15
N LYS A 111 8.59 57.72 15.10
CA LYS A 111 9.14 56.97 13.97
C LYS A 111 8.13 56.00 13.36
N SER A 112 6.90 56.47 13.18
CA SER A 112 5.76 55.64 12.69
C SER A 112 4.96 56.36 11.63
N VAL A 113 4.24 55.59 10.80
CA VAL A 113 3.24 56.04 9.88
C VAL A 113 1.92 55.35 10.22
N THR A 114 0.92 56.15 10.59
CA THR A 114 -0.45 55.67 10.83
C THR A 114 -1.31 55.85 9.59
N PHE A 115 -1.90 54.78 9.11
CA PHE A 115 -2.87 54.73 8.01
C PHE A 115 -4.27 54.58 8.60
N GLU A 116 -5.23 55.31 8.06
CA GLU A 116 -6.63 55.29 8.51
C GLU A 116 -7.61 55.35 7.34
N GLY A 117 -8.73 54.61 7.50
CA GLY A 117 -9.84 54.55 6.54
C GLY A 117 -9.53 53.58 5.39
N GLY A 118 -10.30 52.49 5.25
CA GLY A 118 -10.19 51.54 4.18
C GLY A 118 -8.78 51.02 3.86
N VAL A 119 -7.98 50.79 4.91
CA VAL A 119 -6.57 50.41 4.74
C VAL A 119 -6.48 49.05 4.05
N SER A 120 -5.77 49.01 2.92
CA SER A 120 -5.45 47.76 2.20
C SER A 120 -3.96 47.68 2.00
N VAL A 121 -3.37 46.56 2.46
CA VAL A 121 -1.93 46.30 2.40
C VAL A 121 -1.73 45.09 1.49
N TYR A 122 -0.96 45.25 0.43
CA TYR A 122 -0.58 44.18 -0.50
C TYR A 122 0.90 43.88 -0.32
N GLN A 123 1.24 42.60 -0.15
CA GLN A 123 2.61 42.14 -0.08
C GLN A 123 2.72 40.73 -0.69
N GLY A 124 3.25 40.64 -1.91
CA GLY A 124 3.22 39.40 -2.65
C GLY A 124 1.78 38.92 -2.87
N ASN A 125 1.47 37.67 -2.42
CA ASN A 125 0.13 37.09 -2.49
C ASN A 125 -0.74 37.39 -1.25
N VAL A 126 -0.27 38.24 -0.33
CA VAL A 126 -0.99 38.54 0.90
C VAL A 126 -1.73 39.86 0.75
N LEU A 127 -3.04 39.84 0.98
CA LEU A 127 -3.89 41.03 1.05
C LEU A 127 -4.40 41.20 2.49
N GLN A 128 -4.12 42.32 3.10
CA GLN A 128 -4.61 42.69 4.41
C GLN A 128 -5.54 43.90 4.29
N ARG A 129 -6.72 43.81 4.92
CA ARG A 129 -7.72 44.88 4.94
C ARG A 129 -8.11 45.19 6.36
N GLY A 130 -8.19 46.51 6.70
CA GLY A 130 -8.57 46.94 8.02
C GLY A 130 -8.91 48.41 8.09
N ASP A 131 -9.34 48.87 9.25
CA ASP A 131 -9.72 50.28 9.44
C ASP A 131 -8.52 51.17 9.75
N ARG A 132 -7.48 50.57 10.38
CA ARG A 132 -6.28 51.30 10.81
C ARG A 132 -5.06 50.38 10.81
N ALA A 133 -3.91 50.91 10.32
CA ALA A 133 -2.62 50.26 10.44
C ALA A 133 -1.54 51.28 10.87
N VAL A 134 -0.57 50.85 11.66
CA VAL A 134 0.58 51.64 12.09
C VAL A 134 1.87 50.91 11.73
N TYR A 135 2.67 51.54 10.86
CA TYR A 135 3.98 51.03 10.51
C TYR A 135 5.08 51.77 11.25
N PHE A 136 5.88 51.06 12.07
CA PHE A 136 7.04 51.57 12.76
C PHE A 136 8.29 51.26 11.91
N TYR A 137 8.84 52.31 11.27
CA TYR A 137 9.94 52.13 10.30
C TYR A 137 11.32 51.88 10.90
N GLU A 138 11.49 52.17 12.20
CA GLU A 138 12.74 51.88 12.92
C GLU A 138 12.81 50.40 13.34
N THR A 139 11.71 49.84 13.79
CA THR A 139 11.59 48.45 14.23
C THR A 139 11.09 47.51 13.16
N GLN A 140 10.76 48.07 11.98
CA GLN A 140 10.14 47.31 10.87
C GLN A 140 8.96 46.47 11.35
N THR A 141 8.03 47.02 12.11
CA THR A 141 6.83 46.37 12.61
C THR A 141 5.58 47.03 12.10
N LEU A 142 4.56 46.21 11.76
CA LEU A 142 3.24 46.67 11.35
C LEU A 142 2.23 46.21 12.39
N ASP A 143 1.59 47.20 13.06
CA ASP A 143 0.47 46.98 13.97
C ASP A 143 -0.84 47.39 13.29
N ALA A 144 -1.83 46.51 13.28
CA ALA A 144 -3.12 46.81 12.68
C ALA A 144 -4.28 46.32 13.57
N SER A 145 -5.40 47.03 13.52
CA SER A 145 -6.61 46.70 14.28
C SER A 145 -7.80 46.49 13.35
N GLY A 146 -8.64 45.50 13.69
CA GLY A 146 -9.79 45.12 12.88
C GLY A 146 -9.40 44.55 11.51
N LEU A 147 -8.26 43.86 11.43
CA LEU A 147 -7.66 43.45 10.19
C LEU A 147 -8.14 42.04 9.81
N ARG A 148 -8.58 41.89 8.55
CA ARG A 148 -8.71 40.58 7.85
C ARG A 148 -7.53 40.42 6.92
N VAL A 149 -6.81 39.31 7.07
CA VAL A 149 -5.68 38.94 6.23
C VAL A 149 -6.09 37.75 5.40
N SER A 150 -6.04 37.90 4.07
CA SER A 150 -6.22 36.78 3.17
C SER A 150 -4.86 36.34 2.65
N MET A 151 -4.51 35.09 2.97
CA MET A 151 -3.37 34.36 2.41
C MET A 151 -3.94 33.04 1.89
N ASP A 152 -4.13 32.96 0.59
CA ASP A 152 -4.71 31.75 -0.01
C ASP A 152 -4.04 30.46 0.49
N PRO A 153 -4.80 29.50 1.09
CA PRO A 153 -6.26 29.47 1.24
C PRO A 153 -6.80 30.01 2.58
N ILE A 154 -6.02 30.72 3.38
CA ILE A 154 -6.34 31.11 4.76
C ILE A 154 -6.89 32.52 4.82
N LEU A 155 -8.02 32.71 5.50
CA LEU A 155 -8.52 33.98 5.98
C LEU A 155 -8.31 34.10 7.50
N LEU A 156 -7.51 35.07 7.93
CA LEU A 156 -7.24 35.38 9.32
C LEU A 156 -7.95 36.65 9.75
N GLU A 157 -8.73 36.58 10.81
CA GLU A 157 -9.33 37.75 11.48
C GLU A 157 -8.75 37.88 12.91
N ALA A 158 -8.30 39.03 13.30
CA ALA A 158 -7.75 39.24 14.62
C ALA A 158 -8.16 40.60 15.20
N GLY A 159 -8.39 40.65 16.52
CA GLY A 159 -8.67 41.89 17.22
C GLY A 159 -7.46 42.84 17.22
N LYS A 160 -6.28 42.31 17.34
CA LYS A 160 -4.99 42.96 17.15
C LYS A 160 -4.09 42.07 16.30
N PHE A 161 -3.43 42.68 15.34
CA PHE A 161 -2.53 42.00 14.43
C PHE A 161 -1.18 42.69 14.38
N THR A 162 -0.13 41.92 14.53
CA THR A 162 1.26 42.42 14.49
C THR A 162 2.05 41.61 13.49
N GLY A 163 2.52 42.28 12.43
CA GLY A 163 3.53 41.72 11.53
C GLY A 163 4.91 42.13 12.01
N LYS A 164 5.79 41.18 12.25
CA LYS A 164 7.17 41.38 12.67
C LYS A 164 8.12 40.77 11.65
N SER A 165 9.01 41.57 11.10
CA SER A 165 10.09 41.07 10.27
C SER A 165 11.21 40.52 11.15
N ASP A 166 11.69 39.34 10.82
CA ASP A 166 12.78 38.67 11.51
C ASP A 166 13.81 38.18 10.47
N GLY A 167 14.49 39.14 9.88
CA GLY A 167 15.47 38.91 8.82
C GLY A 167 14.82 38.67 7.45
N GLU A 168 14.70 37.44 7.01
CA GLU A 168 14.18 37.10 5.67
C GLU A 168 12.67 36.85 5.67
N GLN A 169 12.02 36.63 6.83
CA GLN A 169 10.60 36.28 6.92
C GLN A 169 9.79 37.24 7.74
N THR A 170 8.51 37.46 7.40
CA THR A 170 7.54 38.21 8.19
C THR A 170 6.61 37.21 8.90
N VAL A 171 6.68 37.18 10.21
CA VAL A 171 5.80 36.37 11.07
C VAL A 171 4.60 37.22 11.49
N PHE A 172 3.40 36.67 11.42
CA PHE A 172 2.16 37.35 11.75
C PHE A 172 1.58 36.81 13.06
N VAL A 173 1.37 37.69 14.03
CA VAL A 173 0.79 37.38 15.33
C VAL A 173 -0.56 38.05 15.46
N GLY A 174 -1.62 37.25 15.62
CA GLY A 174 -2.98 37.72 15.88
C GLY A 174 -3.40 37.42 17.33
N GLU A 175 -3.84 38.42 18.05
CA GLU A 175 -4.46 38.30 19.37
C GLU A 175 -5.98 38.18 19.23
N ASN A 176 -6.63 37.23 19.94
CA ASN A 176 -8.02 36.90 19.80
C ASN A 176 -8.37 36.61 18.32
N ALA A 177 -7.58 35.77 17.72
CA ALA A 177 -7.62 35.52 16.30
C ALA A 177 -8.59 34.40 15.94
N GLY A 178 -9.24 34.55 14.78
CA GLY A 178 -10.01 33.52 14.10
C GLY A 178 -9.39 33.18 12.76
N ILE A 179 -9.28 31.93 12.44
CA ILE A 179 -8.88 31.42 11.12
C ILE A 179 -10.03 30.65 10.50
N THR A 180 -10.25 30.87 9.22
CA THR A 180 -11.14 30.08 8.37
C THR A 180 -10.54 30.02 6.96
N THR A 181 -10.95 29.03 6.18
CA THR A 181 -10.68 28.99 4.73
C THR A 181 -11.93 29.36 3.93
N HIS A 182 -13.01 29.70 4.61
CA HIS A 182 -14.28 30.04 4.00
C HIS A 182 -14.42 31.55 3.81
N ASP A 183 -14.05 32.04 2.64
CA ASP A 183 -14.10 33.47 2.29
C ASP A 183 -15.53 33.95 1.99
N VAL A 184 -16.35 33.96 3.03
CA VAL A 184 -17.72 34.52 3.04
C VAL A 184 -17.96 35.37 4.26
N GLU A 185 -19.02 36.16 4.27
CA GLU A 185 -19.37 37.05 5.37
C GLU A 185 -19.63 36.30 6.67
N ASP A 186 -20.31 35.13 6.58
CA ASP A 186 -20.58 34.21 7.70
C ASP A 186 -20.00 32.84 7.39
N PRO A 187 -18.70 32.58 7.75
CA PRO A 187 -18.10 31.29 7.59
C PRO A 187 -18.78 30.22 8.42
N ASN A 188 -18.97 29.05 7.83
CA ASN A 188 -19.60 27.91 8.53
C ASN A 188 -18.70 27.24 9.57
N TYR A 189 -17.45 27.64 9.67
CA TYR A 189 -16.54 27.28 10.76
C TYR A 189 -15.50 28.35 11.06
N TRP A 190 -15.01 28.34 12.30
CA TRP A 190 -13.91 29.15 12.78
C TRP A 190 -12.99 28.34 13.67
N VAL A 191 -11.68 28.49 13.47
CA VAL A 191 -10.67 28.14 14.46
C VAL A 191 -10.31 29.42 15.20
N ARG A 192 -10.80 29.59 16.42
CA ARG A 192 -10.50 30.75 17.26
C ARG A 192 -9.46 30.41 18.33
N SER A 193 -8.60 31.37 18.63
CA SER A 193 -7.56 31.20 19.64
C SER A 193 -7.25 32.54 20.34
N ASP A 194 -6.75 32.47 21.56
CA ASP A 194 -6.29 33.66 22.26
C ASP A 194 -5.09 34.30 21.56
N MET A 195 -4.25 33.45 20.94
CA MET A 195 -3.11 33.88 20.14
C MET A 195 -2.89 32.89 18.98
N THR A 196 -2.85 33.42 17.78
CA THR A 196 -2.45 32.68 16.56
C THR A 196 -1.18 33.28 15.99
N THR A 197 -0.18 32.47 15.71
CA THR A 197 1.03 32.87 15.00
C THR A 197 1.10 32.12 13.67
N VAL A 198 1.17 32.87 12.60
CA VAL A 198 1.29 32.35 11.24
C VAL A 198 2.71 32.52 10.76
N TYR A 199 3.34 31.42 10.41
CA TYR A 199 4.62 31.34 9.72
C TYR A 199 4.31 31.01 8.26
N PRO A 200 4.35 31.98 7.34
CA PRO A 200 3.90 31.78 5.97
C PRO A 200 4.67 30.66 5.27
N GLY A 201 3.93 29.69 4.72
CA GLY A 201 4.52 28.54 4.03
C GLY A 201 4.99 27.40 4.94
N GLU A 202 5.01 27.56 6.26
CA GLU A 202 5.54 26.55 7.19
C GLU A 202 4.45 25.97 8.08
N LYS A 203 3.92 26.80 8.99
CA LYS A 203 2.97 26.35 10.04
C LYS A 203 2.11 27.46 10.58
N VAL A 204 1.09 27.04 11.31
CA VAL A 204 0.28 27.94 12.17
C VAL A 204 0.28 27.41 13.60
N THR A 205 0.57 28.23 14.57
CA THR A 205 0.49 27.89 16.00
C THR A 205 -0.66 28.58 16.68
N PHE A 206 -1.33 27.88 17.58
CA PHE A 206 -2.49 28.34 18.32
C PHE A 206 -2.29 28.16 19.81
N ARG A 207 -2.69 29.15 20.60
CA ARG A 207 -2.85 29.02 22.05
C ARG A 207 -4.32 29.10 22.40
N ASN A 208 -4.80 28.17 23.23
CA ASN A 208 -6.20 28.06 23.63
C ASN A 208 -7.15 27.97 22.42
N LEU A 209 -6.83 27.04 21.49
CA LEU A 209 -7.60 26.83 20.28
C LEU A 209 -8.99 26.30 20.58
N LYS A 210 -9.99 26.87 19.92
CA LYS A 210 -11.38 26.39 19.90
C LYS A 210 -11.85 26.30 18.46
N LEU A 211 -12.32 25.14 18.06
CA LEU A 211 -12.98 24.95 16.78
C LEU A 211 -14.48 25.18 16.94
N TYR A 212 -15.04 26.03 16.13
CA TYR A 212 -16.46 26.31 16.06
C TYR A 212 -17.06 25.77 14.77
N ALA A 213 -18.22 25.16 14.86
CA ALA A 213 -19.11 24.86 13.74
C ALA A 213 -20.28 25.86 13.82
N GLY A 214 -20.28 26.85 12.93
CA GLY A 214 -21.08 28.04 13.14
C GLY A 214 -20.71 28.71 14.48
N ASP A 215 -21.68 28.93 15.35
CA ASP A 215 -21.46 29.52 16.68
C ASP A 215 -21.21 28.52 17.81
N THR A 216 -21.20 27.19 17.51
CA THR A 216 -21.09 26.16 18.53
C THR A 216 -19.63 25.67 18.64
N PRO A 217 -18.98 25.80 19.82
CA PRO A 217 -17.66 25.20 20.04
C PRO A 217 -17.75 23.69 20.07
N VAL A 218 -17.04 23.03 19.16
CA VAL A 218 -17.08 21.55 19.02
C VAL A 218 -15.80 20.86 19.48
N PHE A 219 -14.70 21.61 19.59
CA PHE A 219 -13.41 21.06 19.99
C PHE A 219 -12.52 22.12 20.66
N TRP A 220 -11.63 21.71 21.57
CA TRP A 220 -10.71 22.58 22.29
C TRP A 220 -9.36 21.91 22.53
N LEU A 221 -8.28 22.67 22.33
CA LEU A 221 -6.92 22.32 22.72
C LEU A 221 -6.21 23.50 23.39
N PRO A 222 -5.39 23.26 24.44
CA PRO A 222 -4.64 24.34 25.10
C PRO A 222 -3.54 24.94 24.19
N TYR A 223 -2.96 24.12 23.34
CA TYR A 223 -1.94 24.50 22.37
C TYR A 223 -1.97 23.54 21.16
N LEU A 224 -1.79 24.08 19.98
CA LEU A 224 -1.59 23.33 18.74
C LEU A 224 -0.55 24.04 17.88
N SER A 225 0.41 23.30 17.36
CA SER A 225 1.25 23.69 16.24
C SER A 225 0.89 22.82 15.06
N GLN A 226 0.31 23.42 14.02
CA GLN A 226 -0.14 22.71 12.82
C GLN A 226 0.73 23.12 11.65
N PRO A 227 1.66 22.29 11.21
CA PRO A 227 2.37 22.46 9.96
C PRO A 227 1.41 22.43 8.76
N LEU A 228 1.81 23.07 7.67
CA LEU A 228 1.02 23.07 6.43
C LEU A 228 1.25 21.80 5.57
N ASP A 229 2.15 20.92 6.01
CA ASP A 229 2.39 19.61 5.40
C ASP A 229 1.34 18.59 5.87
N SER A 230 0.86 17.73 4.97
CA SER A 230 -0.23 16.78 5.23
C SER A 230 0.10 15.66 6.22
N GLU A 231 1.38 15.33 6.41
CA GLU A 231 1.82 14.26 7.33
C GLU A 231 2.15 14.77 8.74
N LEU A 232 2.17 16.07 8.93
CA LEU A 232 2.54 16.72 10.18
C LEU A 232 1.32 17.24 10.93
N GLY A 233 1.50 17.47 12.25
CA GLY A 233 0.47 18.00 13.11
C GLY A 233 -0.47 16.94 13.68
N TYR A 234 -1.65 17.36 14.13
CA TYR A 234 -2.58 16.52 14.86
C TYR A 234 -3.70 15.99 13.98
N HIS A 235 -3.86 14.68 14.02
CA HIS A 235 -4.91 13.96 13.32
C HIS A 235 -5.66 13.04 14.29
N PHE A 236 -6.96 12.87 14.12
CA PHE A 236 -7.74 11.94 14.92
C PHE A 236 -8.83 11.25 14.10
N VAL A 237 -9.12 10.00 14.43
CA VAL A 237 -10.15 9.17 13.79
C VAL A 237 -11.12 8.68 14.84
N PRO A 238 -12.34 9.24 14.92
CA PRO A 238 -13.40 8.71 15.77
C PRO A 238 -14.16 7.61 15.06
N GLY A 239 -14.59 6.60 15.81
CA GLY A 239 -15.39 5.50 15.25
C GLY A 239 -15.91 4.56 16.32
N ALA A 240 -16.50 3.46 15.88
CA ALA A 240 -16.91 2.34 16.72
C ALA A 240 -16.75 1.03 15.95
N ARG A 241 -16.25 0.00 16.61
CA ARG A 241 -16.20 -1.38 16.10
C ARG A 241 -16.73 -2.33 17.16
N SER A 242 -17.28 -3.45 16.73
CA SER A 242 -17.86 -4.44 17.65
C SER A 242 -16.85 -4.92 18.71
N ASN A 243 -15.60 -5.13 18.33
CA ASN A 243 -14.54 -5.63 19.22
C ASN A 243 -13.77 -4.54 19.99
N TRP A 244 -13.86 -3.25 19.58
CA TRP A 244 -13.18 -2.14 20.26
C TRP A 244 -14.12 -1.26 21.07
N GLY A 245 -15.44 -1.37 20.82
CA GLY A 245 -16.42 -0.36 21.25
C GLY A 245 -16.19 0.97 20.52
N PRO A 246 -16.73 2.08 21.04
CA PRO A 246 -16.35 3.42 20.59
C PRO A 246 -14.84 3.63 20.74
N PHE A 247 -14.23 4.28 19.75
CA PHE A 247 -12.80 4.54 19.76
C PHE A 247 -12.46 5.93 19.25
N LEU A 248 -11.28 6.41 19.65
CA LEU A 248 -10.66 7.61 19.15
C LEU A 248 -9.17 7.31 18.94
N LEU A 249 -8.74 7.24 17.69
CA LEU A 249 -7.33 7.09 17.33
C LEU A 249 -6.74 8.48 17.11
N ASN A 250 -5.61 8.78 17.75
CA ASN A 250 -4.98 10.08 17.68
C ASN A 250 -3.53 9.93 17.25
N THR A 251 -3.11 10.80 16.34
CA THR A 251 -1.74 10.85 15.84
C THR A 251 -1.25 12.28 15.82
N TYR A 252 -0.02 12.48 16.25
CA TYR A 252 0.67 13.77 16.15
C TYR A 252 2.04 13.60 15.48
N GLY A 253 2.19 14.20 14.29
CA GLY A 253 3.41 14.14 13.49
C GLY A 253 4.32 15.33 13.70
N ILE A 254 5.62 15.08 13.89
CA ILE A 254 6.66 16.11 14.03
C ILE A 254 7.90 15.66 13.25
N MET A 255 8.49 16.58 12.48
CA MET A 255 9.80 16.36 11.87
C MET A 255 10.92 16.57 12.86
N LEU A 256 11.90 15.67 12.87
CA LEU A 256 13.09 15.67 13.70
C LEU A 256 14.35 15.62 12.83
N GLY A 257 15.50 15.94 13.43
CA GLY A 257 16.79 16.02 12.74
C GLY A 257 17.04 17.39 12.14
N GLY A 258 18.12 17.56 11.37
CA GLY A 258 18.53 18.84 10.81
C GLY A 258 19.07 19.84 11.83
N GLU A 259 19.30 21.07 11.40
CA GLU A 259 19.74 22.16 12.25
C GLU A 259 18.54 23.01 12.67
N ARG A 260 18.46 23.36 13.96
CA ARG A 260 17.35 24.15 14.48
C ARG A 260 17.50 25.61 14.07
N ASN A 261 16.56 26.10 13.29
CA ASN A 261 16.49 27.54 13.00
C ASN A 261 16.10 28.31 14.27
N PRO A 262 16.94 29.26 14.74
CA PRO A 262 16.66 29.98 15.97
C PRO A 262 15.46 30.94 15.86
N ILE A 263 15.00 31.23 14.64
CA ILE A 263 13.94 32.20 14.36
C ILE A 263 12.59 31.49 14.33
N THR A 264 12.45 30.44 13.52
CA THR A 264 11.22 29.68 13.36
C THR A 264 11.04 28.65 14.48
N GLY A 265 12.15 28.19 15.04
CA GLY A 265 12.18 27.12 16.05
C GLY A 265 12.00 25.73 15.44
N GLU A 266 11.99 25.61 14.12
CA GLU A 266 11.95 24.36 13.38
C GLU A 266 13.33 23.89 12.99
N ASN A 267 13.41 22.61 12.57
CA ASN A 267 14.65 22.04 12.11
C ASN A 267 14.70 22.15 10.58
N GLU A 268 15.66 22.90 10.06
CA GLU A 268 15.98 22.92 8.63
C GLU A 268 16.59 21.59 8.23
N ASP A 269 16.27 21.11 7.02
CA ASP A 269 16.70 19.79 6.51
C ASP A 269 16.33 18.64 7.46
N ALA A 270 15.17 18.74 8.10
CA ALA A 270 14.64 17.67 8.94
C ALA A 270 14.32 16.44 8.07
N TRP A 271 14.76 15.27 8.52
CA TRP A 271 14.70 14.04 7.72
C TRP A 271 13.98 12.88 8.41
N LEU A 272 13.67 13.00 9.70
CA LEU A 272 13.05 11.94 10.48
C LEU A 272 11.64 12.38 10.89
N LEU A 273 10.61 11.78 10.29
CA LEU A 273 9.23 11.98 10.71
C LEU A 273 8.95 11.13 11.96
N SER A 274 8.57 11.76 13.07
CA SER A 274 8.07 11.10 14.27
C SER A 274 6.56 11.26 14.38
N ARG A 275 5.83 10.13 14.44
CA ARG A 275 4.38 10.09 14.65
C ARG A 275 4.09 9.50 16.02
N TRP A 276 3.52 10.30 16.89
CA TRP A 276 3.08 9.89 18.22
C TRP A 276 1.62 9.50 18.17
N ARG A 277 1.30 8.31 18.65
CA ARG A 277 -0.06 7.79 18.69
C ARG A 277 -0.58 7.75 20.11
N PHE A 278 -1.85 8.10 20.28
CA PHE A 278 -2.55 8.10 21.55
C PHE A 278 -3.97 7.58 21.32
N ASP A 279 -4.15 6.29 21.39
CA ASP A 279 -5.39 5.65 20.97
C ASP A 279 -6.22 5.25 22.18
N LEU A 280 -7.52 5.52 22.11
CA LEU A 280 -8.49 5.12 23.11
C LEU A 280 -9.53 4.19 22.48
N ARG A 281 -9.76 3.05 23.08
CA ARG A 281 -10.77 2.07 22.70
C ARG A 281 -11.59 1.70 23.93
N ALA A 282 -12.90 1.94 23.90
CA ALA A 282 -13.74 1.81 25.09
C ALA A 282 -13.72 0.40 25.69
N SER A 283 -13.71 -0.65 24.86
CA SER A 283 -13.67 -2.05 25.33
C SER A 283 -12.26 -2.58 25.52
N ARG A 284 -11.23 -2.00 24.85
CA ARG A 284 -9.88 -2.56 24.83
C ARG A 284 -8.85 -1.70 25.57
N GLY A 285 -9.21 -0.49 26.02
CA GLY A 285 -8.35 0.37 26.82
C GLY A 285 -7.59 1.43 26.03
N ALA A 286 -6.42 1.82 26.55
CA ALA A 286 -5.62 2.91 26.02
C ALA A 286 -4.26 2.41 25.47
N ALA A 287 -3.82 3.03 24.40
CA ALA A 287 -2.55 2.72 23.78
C ALA A 287 -1.69 3.97 23.55
N ILE A 288 -0.39 3.76 23.55
CA ILE A 288 0.61 4.74 23.15
C ILE A 288 1.52 4.13 22.09
N GLY A 289 1.86 4.91 21.08
CA GLY A 289 2.77 4.48 20.02
C GLY A 289 3.69 5.59 19.55
N LEU A 290 4.74 5.17 18.85
CA LEU A 290 5.71 6.04 18.21
C LEU A 290 6.19 5.38 16.92
N ASP A 291 5.97 6.06 15.80
CA ASP A 291 6.58 5.69 14.53
C ASP A 291 7.68 6.68 14.18
N LEU A 292 8.83 6.18 13.80
CA LEU A 292 9.95 6.95 13.28
C LEU A 292 10.18 6.52 11.83
N VAL A 293 10.02 7.46 10.90
CA VAL A 293 10.11 7.20 9.45
C VAL A 293 11.15 8.11 8.83
N ASP A 294 12.09 7.54 8.10
CA ASP A 294 13.07 8.29 7.31
C ASP A 294 12.37 8.84 6.06
N THR A 295 12.41 10.16 5.87
CA THR A 295 11.73 10.87 4.77
C THR A 295 12.68 11.32 3.66
N ARG A 296 13.96 10.94 3.69
CA ARG A 296 14.92 11.30 2.65
C ARG A 296 14.50 10.72 1.29
N GLU A 297 14.80 11.43 0.22
CA GLU A 297 14.34 11.06 -1.14
C GLU A 297 14.79 9.67 -1.58
N GLU A 298 15.95 9.24 -1.14
CA GLU A 298 16.53 7.93 -1.38
C GLU A 298 15.65 6.78 -0.84
N ASN A 299 14.81 7.07 0.17
CA ASN A 299 13.98 6.10 0.87
C ASN A 299 12.46 6.30 0.69
N ARG A 300 12.02 7.24 -0.15
CA ARG A 300 10.60 7.65 -0.27
C ARG A 300 9.63 6.54 -0.70
N ASN A 301 10.11 5.50 -1.36
CA ASN A 301 9.23 4.47 -1.94
C ASN A 301 8.96 3.30 -1.01
N GLU A 302 9.53 3.28 0.21
CA GLU A 302 9.36 2.17 1.13
C GLU A 302 9.26 2.68 2.57
N ILE A 303 8.46 1.99 3.37
CA ILE A 303 8.30 2.31 4.79
C ILE A 303 9.62 1.95 5.49
N SER A 304 10.54 2.92 5.55
CA SER A 304 11.75 2.80 6.33
C SER A 304 11.51 3.37 7.71
N GLY A 305 11.51 2.53 8.76
CA GLY A 305 11.34 3.06 10.07
C GLY A 305 11.11 2.07 11.18
N LEU A 306 11.11 2.63 12.38
CA LEU A 306 10.81 1.95 13.63
C LEU A 306 9.38 2.29 14.07
N SER A 307 8.57 1.28 14.37
CA SER A 307 7.25 1.44 14.98
C SER A 307 7.22 0.74 16.33
N LEU A 308 6.88 1.49 17.35
CA LEU A 308 6.66 1.02 18.72
C LEU A 308 5.20 1.27 19.08
N TYR A 309 4.53 0.27 19.59
CA TYR A 309 3.16 0.41 20.04
C TYR A 309 2.92 -0.44 21.29
N TYR A 310 2.33 0.14 22.30
CA TYR A 310 1.98 -0.51 23.55
C TYR A 310 0.55 -0.20 23.91
N LEU A 311 -0.17 -1.22 24.35
CA LEU A 311 -1.57 -1.16 24.77
C LEU A 311 -1.73 -1.86 26.11
N TYR A 312 -2.47 -1.25 27.03
CA TYR A 312 -3.05 -1.94 28.18
C TYR A 312 -4.47 -2.37 27.82
N ASP A 313 -4.64 -3.68 27.58
CA ASP A 313 -5.87 -4.29 27.09
C ASP A 313 -6.80 -4.64 28.28
N LEU A 314 -8.01 -4.09 28.27
CA LEU A 314 -9.01 -4.32 29.33
C LEU A 314 -9.75 -5.65 29.17
N ASP A 315 -9.74 -6.24 27.98
CA ASP A 315 -10.40 -7.50 27.68
C ASP A 315 -9.57 -8.38 26.70
N PRO A 316 -8.42 -8.89 27.15
CA PRO A 316 -7.51 -9.65 26.30
C PRO A 316 -8.08 -11.02 25.85
N GLU A 317 -9.09 -11.55 26.55
CA GLU A 317 -9.72 -12.83 26.24
C GLU A 317 -10.85 -12.71 25.19
N GLU A 318 -11.27 -11.49 24.84
CA GLU A 318 -12.27 -11.26 23.81
C GLU A 318 -11.80 -11.80 22.46
N THR A 319 -12.67 -12.50 21.76
CA THR A 319 -12.39 -13.14 20.49
C THR A 319 -13.47 -12.86 19.46
N ARG A 320 -13.07 -12.63 18.22
CA ARG A 320 -13.99 -12.49 17.09
C ARG A 320 -14.67 -13.81 16.70
N THR A 321 -14.02 -14.91 16.97
CA THR A 321 -14.49 -16.24 16.58
C THR A 321 -15.34 -16.92 17.66
N GLY A 322 -15.51 -16.31 18.82
CA GLY A 322 -16.16 -16.91 19.98
C GLY A 322 -15.37 -18.10 20.59
N LEU A 323 -14.16 -18.36 20.12
CA LEU A 323 -13.30 -19.40 20.69
C LEU A 323 -12.51 -18.84 21.87
N PRO A 324 -12.42 -19.59 22.99
CA PRO A 324 -11.71 -19.09 24.17
C PRO A 324 -10.22 -18.94 23.88
N ARG A 325 -9.65 -17.82 24.30
CA ARG A 325 -8.22 -17.53 24.31
C ARG A 325 -7.65 -17.78 25.69
N PHE A 326 -6.44 -18.31 25.73
CA PHE A 326 -5.77 -18.58 27.00
C PHE A 326 -4.36 -17.99 26.96
N GLY A 327 -3.99 -17.34 28.08
CA GLY A 327 -2.62 -16.87 28.28
C GLY A 327 -2.27 -15.61 27.52
N VAL A 328 -3.23 -14.77 27.13
CA VAL A 328 -3.00 -13.44 26.61
C VAL A 328 -2.87 -12.47 27.78
N ASP A 329 -1.77 -11.70 27.83
CA ASP A 329 -1.50 -10.71 28.88
C ASP A 329 -2.28 -9.41 28.59
N GLU A 330 -2.61 -8.65 29.62
CA GLU A 330 -3.19 -7.31 29.49
C GLU A 330 -2.19 -6.33 28.87
N ASN A 331 -0.91 -6.56 29.02
CA ASN A 331 0.17 -5.73 28.46
C ASN A 331 0.54 -6.23 27.05
N ARG A 332 -0.01 -5.58 26.04
CA ARG A 332 0.18 -5.97 24.65
C ARG A 332 1.02 -4.95 23.91
N PHE A 333 1.89 -5.44 23.03
CA PHE A 333 2.81 -4.56 22.32
C PHE A 333 3.23 -5.09 20.95
N GLN A 334 3.66 -4.16 20.12
CA GLN A 334 4.32 -4.39 18.84
C GLN A 334 5.59 -3.56 18.77
N ILE A 335 6.68 -4.19 18.35
CA ILE A 335 7.91 -3.52 17.94
C ILE A 335 8.17 -3.95 16.50
N GLN A 336 8.25 -3.01 15.58
CA GLN A 336 8.50 -3.29 14.19
C GLN A 336 9.63 -2.40 13.69
N LEU A 337 10.60 -3.02 13.01
CA LEU A 337 11.66 -2.34 12.28
C LEU A 337 11.59 -2.78 10.83
N LYS A 338 11.24 -1.85 9.95
CA LYS A 338 11.30 -2.03 8.50
C LYS A 338 12.16 -0.92 7.94
N ASP A 339 13.27 -1.31 7.37
CA ASP A 339 14.24 -0.37 6.84
C ASP A 339 14.88 -0.93 5.58
N ARG A 340 15.08 -0.06 4.61
CA ARG A 340 15.87 -0.29 3.42
C ARG A 340 16.94 0.79 3.35
N MET A 341 18.16 0.43 3.70
CA MET A 341 19.30 1.32 3.74
C MET A 341 20.19 1.09 2.53
N GLU A 342 20.39 2.11 1.73
CA GLU A 342 21.44 2.11 0.72
C GLU A 342 22.79 2.38 1.40
N LEU A 343 23.79 1.57 1.03
CA LEU A 343 25.13 1.65 1.61
C LEU A 343 26.09 2.13 0.53
N ASP A 344 26.79 3.21 0.83
CA ASP A 344 27.79 3.77 -0.07
C ASP A 344 29.15 3.09 0.14
N PHE A 345 29.49 2.13 -0.75
CA PHE A 345 30.80 1.50 -0.79
C PHE A 345 31.58 2.01 -2.01
N PRO A 346 32.92 2.00 -1.97
CA PRO A 346 33.75 2.56 -3.04
C PRO A 346 33.90 1.63 -4.25
N ASP A 347 32.83 0.97 -4.68
CA ASP A 347 32.74 0.17 -5.89
C ASP A 347 31.54 0.65 -6.75
N ASP A 348 31.47 0.21 -8.01
CA ASP A 348 30.41 0.59 -8.94
C ASP A 348 29.12 -0.24 -8.74
N ALA A 349 28.94 -0.87 -7.59
CA ALA A 349 27.79 -1.70 -7.30
C ALA A 349 26.84 -1.03 -6.30
N ASP A 350 25.54 -1.27 -6.48
CA ASP A 350 24.51 -0.86 -5.54
C ASP A 350 24.49 -1.82 -4.34
N TRP A 351 24.77 -1.29 -3.17
CA TRP A 351 24.67 -2.05 -1.93
C TRP A 351 23.45 -1.64 -1.15
N ARG A 352 22.75 -2.62 -0.63
CA ARG A 352 21.52 -2.41 0.12
C ARG A 352 21.38 -3.36 1.30
N LEU A 353 20.99 -2.81 2.44
CA LEU A 353 20.61 -3.56 3.63
C LEU A 353 19.11 -3.45 3.84
N ASP A 354 18.40 -4.56 3.71
CA ASP A 354 16.97 -4.66 4.00
C ASP A 354 16.78 -5.30 5.38
N THR A 355 15.95 -4.68 6.21
CA THR A 355 15.58 -5.20 7.52
C THR A 355 14.07 -5.20 7.65
N ASN A 356 13.48 -6.33 8.00
CA ASN A 356 12.06 -6.45 8.30
C ASN A 356 11.91 -7.34 9.54
N LEU A 357 11.72 -6.72 10.69
CA LEU A 357 11.57 -7.40 11.98
C LEU A 357 10.29 -6.94 12.65
N THR A 358 9.47 -7.88 13.08
CA THR A 358 8.23 -7.62 13.81
C THR A 358 8.20 -8.49 15.05
N PHE A 359 8.23 -7.88 16.21
CA PHE A 359 8.09 -8.54 17.51
C PHE A 359 6.75 -8.18 18.14
N LEU A 360 5.97 -9.18 18.48
CA LEU A 360 4.60 -9.07 19.02
C LEU A 360 4.52 -9.68 20.42
N SER A 361 3.61 -9.17 21.24
CA SER A 361 3.34 -9.72 22.58
C SER A 361 2.75 -11.12 22.55
N ASP A 362 1.88 -11.38 21.56
CA ASP A 362 1.11 -12.63 21.44
C ASP A 362 0.61 -12.85 20.00
N GLN A 363 0.11 -14.04 19.72
CA GLN A 363 -0.33 -14.47 18.38
C GLN A 363 -1.61 -13.78 17.89
N TYR A 364 -2.42 -13.17 18.78
CA TYR A 364 -3.68 -12.53 18.46
C TYR A 364 -3.56 -11.02 18.31
N TYR A 365 -2.38 -10.46 18.55
CA TYR A 365 -2.16 -9.02 18.51
C TYR A 365 -2.59 -8.39 17.18
N LEU A 366 -2.16 -8.98 16.05
CA LEU A 366 -2.50 -8.46 14.72
C LEU A 366 -4.00 -8.59 14.42
N GLU A 367 -4.61 -9.72 14.80
CA GLU A 367 -6.05 -9.94 14.64
C GLU A 367 -6.87 -8.86 15.34
N ASP A 368 -6.47 -8.48 16.55
CA ASP A 368 -7.19 -7.54 17.38
C ASP A 368 -6.96 -6.07 17.02
N PHE A 369 -5.72 -5.68 16.73
CA PHE A 369 -5.33 -4.27 16.64
C PHE A 369 -4.83 -3.83 15.26
N ALA A 370 -4.48 -4.77 14.38
CA ALA A 370 -4.09 -4.53 13.01
C ALA A 370 -4.73 -5.56 12.05
N PRO A 371 -6.09 -5.65 12.02
CA PRO A 371 -6.79 -6.69 11.29
C PRO A 371 -6.49 -6.71 9.79
N ASP A 372 -6.17 -5.58 9.21
CA ASP A 372 -5.86 -5.47 7.78
C ASP A 372 -4.48 -6.10 7.49
N ILE A 373 -3.50 -5.87 8.38
CA ILE A 373 -2.21 -6.58 8.31
C ILE A 373 -2.42 -8.08 8.57
N TYR A 374 -3.26 -8.45 9.53
CA TYR A 374 -3.55 -9.85 9.85
C TYR A 374 -4.14 -10.60 8.64
N ARG A 375 -5.04 -9.99 7.88
CA ARG A 375 -5.65 -10.62 6.70
C ARG A 375 -4.65 -10.83 5.57
N SER A 376 -3.74 -9.89 5.38
CA SER A 376 -2.73 -9.96 4.34
C SER A 376 -1.49 -10.76 4.76
N ASN A 377 -1.09 -10.64 6.02
CA ASN A 377 0.11 -11.29 6.58
C ASN A 377 -0.09 -11.67 8.05
N PRO A 378 -0.79 -12.79 8.35
CA PRO A 378 -1.12 -13.20 9.72
C PRO A 378 0.10 -13.59 10.56
N ALA A 379 1.21 -13.94 9.91
CA ALA A 379 2.46 -14.32 10.56
C ALA A 379 3.63 -13.56 9.91
N PRO A 380 4.00 -12.38 10.43
CA PRO A 380 5.03 -11.54 9.82
C PRO A 380 6.37 -12.25 9.69
N ASP A 381 6.97 -12.17 8.52
CA ASP A 381 8.34 -12.61 8.28
C ASP A 381 9.33 -11.70 9.00
N ASN A 382 10.38 -12.31 9.55
CA ASN A 382 11.47 -11.60 10.19
C ASN A 382 12.76 -11.86 9.43
N THR A 383 13.20 -10.86 8.66
CA THR A 383 14.29 -11.01 7.70
C THR A 383 15.30 -9.88 7.82
N ILE A 384 16.56 -10.24 7.54
CA ILE A 384 17.65 -9.28 7.31
C ILE A 384 18.39 -9.74 6.06
N GLY A 385 18.61 -8.83 5.11
CA GLY A 385 19.29 -9.13 3.86
C GLY A 385 20.30 -8.04 3.49
N LEU A 386 21.53 -8.43 3.19
CA LEU A 386 22.53 -7.56 2.59
C LEU A 386 22.70 -7.97 1.13
N TYR A 387 22.51 -7.03 0.24
CA TYR A 387 22.55 -7.24 -1.20
C TYR A 387 23.61 -6.36 -1.84
N ARG A 388 24.36 -6.96 -2.75
CA ARG A 388 25.26 -6.25 -3.67
C ARG A 388 24.79 -6.53 -5.09
N ARG A 389 24.36 -5.52 -5.79
CA ARG A 389 23.88 -5.61 -7.17
C ARG A 389 24.78 -4.81 -8.10
N ASP A 390 25.19 -5.43 -9.17
CA ASP A 390 25.79 -4.76 -10.33
C ASP A 390 24.99 -5.08 -11.60
N ASP A 391 25.41 -4.60 -12.76
CA ASP A 391 24.71 -4.81 -14.03
C ASP A 391 24.58 -6.29 -14.42
N GLU A 392 25.46 -7.15 -13.91
CA GLU A 392 25.57 -8.54 -14.33
C GLU A 392 25.21 -9.54 -13.22
N SER A 393 25.25 -9.13 -11.97
CA SER A 393 25.10 -10.07 -10.84
C SER A 393 24.45 -9.49 -9.61
N LEU A 394 23.91 -10.38 -8.80
CA LEU A 394 23.41 -10.12 -7.46
C LEU A 394 24.09 -11.10 -6.47
N LEU A 395 24.81 -10.54 -5.51
CA LEU A 395 25.28 -11.29 -4.35
C LEU A 395 24.38 -10.95 -3.16
N SER A 396 23.84 -11.95 -2.50
CA SER A 396 23.00 -11.78 -1.32
C SER A 396 23.51 -12.56 -0.12
N LEU A 397 23.44 -11.93 1.04
CA LEU A 397 23.55 -12.56 2.35
C LEU A 397 22.22 -12.35 3.07
N PHE A 398 21.46 -13.39 3.27
CA PHE A 398 20.09 -13.33 3.74
C PHE A 398 19.86 -14.19 4.97
N GLY A 399 19.02 -13.72 5.88
CA GLY A 399 18.53 -14.48 7.02
C GLY A 399 17.05 -14.25 7.25
N ARG A 400 16.31 -15.36 7.45
CA ARG A 400 14.95 -15.39 7.98
C ARG A 400 14.97 -16.05 9.33
N PHE A 401 14.45 -15.36 10.36
CA PHE A 401 14.60 -15.75 11.75
C PHE A 401 13.24 -15.97 12.41
N ARG A 402 13.18 -16.84 13.39
CA ARG A 402 12.05 -16.97 14.30
C ARG A 402 12.20 -15.94 15.42
N VAL A 403 11.41 -14.87 15.37
CA VAL A 403 11.37 -13.84 16.41
C VAL A 403 10.21 -14.10 17.38
N ASN A 404 9.04 -14.46 16.84
CA ASN A 404 7.83 -14.78 17.61
C ASN A 404 7.69 -16.31 17.73
N ASP A 405 7.81 -16.84 18.93
CA ASP A 405 7.83 -18.30 19.18
C ASP A 405 6.45 -18.97 19.05
N PHE A 406 5.38 -18.20 18.99
CA PHE A 406 4.02 -18.70 18.80
C PHE A 406 3.67 -18.92 17.32
N TYR A 407 4.41 -18.35 16.36
CA TYR A 407 4.20 -18.60 14.92
C TYR A 407 5.06 -19.77 14.43
N ARG A 408 4.52 -20.51 13.46
CA ARG A 408 5.34 -21.40 12.65
C ARG A 408 6.24 -20.55 11.76
N THR A 409 7.52 -20.89 11.73
CA THR A 409 8.51 -20.16 10.93
C THR A 409 9.33 -21.13 10.09
N ASP A 410 9.41 -20.86 8.80
CA ASP A 410 10.34 -21.48 7.88
C ASP A 410 11.64 -20.67 7.92
N THR A 411 12.60 -21.12 8.74
CA THR A 411 13.86 -20.42 8.97
C THR A 411 14.84 -20.64 7.82
N GLN A 412 15.63 -19.62 7.53
CA GLN A 412 16.65 -19.62 6.48
C GLN A 412 17.80 -18.72 6.94
N SER A 413 18.75 -19.26 7.68
CA SER A 413 19.79 -18.44 8.29
C SER A 413 21.07 -19.25 8.57
N PRO A 414 22.19 -18.88 7.92
CA PRO A 414 22.31 -17.93 6.82
C PRO A 414 21.95 -18.52 5.47
N GLU A 415 21.66 -17.67 4.50
CA GLU A 415 21.78 -17.98 3.08
C GLU A 415 22.79 -17.02 2.44
N ILE A 416 23.68 -17.58 1.63
CA ILE A 416 24.57 -16.84 0.75
C ILE A 416 24.22 -17.28 -0.66
N ALA A 417 23.82 -16.33 -1.52
CA ALA A 417 23.47 -16.63 -2.90
C ALA A 417 24.18 -15.66 -3.85
N TYR A 418 24.59 -16.20 -4.99
CA TYR A 418 25.15 -15.47 -6.10
C TYR A 418 24.35 -15.80 -7.35
N ASP A 419 23.63 -14.79 -7.86
CA ASP A 419 22.83 -14.87 -9.05
C ASP A 419 23.50 -14.08 -10.18
N GLN A 420 23.60 -14.70 -11.34
CA GLN A 420 24.22 -14.14 -12.51
C GLN A 420 23.16 -13.92 -13.59
N SER A 421 22.98 -12.67 -13.99
CA SER A 421 22.05 -12.30 -15.05
C SER A 421 22.46 -12.92 -16.38
N ARG A 422 21.48 -13.10 -17.26
CA ARG A 422 21.72 -13.63 -18.59
C ARG A 422 22.64 -12.71 -19.40
N ARG A 423 23.78 -13.22 -19.81
CA ARG A 423 24.80 -12.46 -20.54
C ARG A 423 25.47 -13.27 -21.65
N PRO A 424 25.94 -12.60 -22.74
CA PRO A 424 26.72 -13.24 -23.79
C PRO A 424 28.05 -13.81 -23.25
N LEU A 425 28.38 -15.04 -23.60
CA LEU A 425 29.67 -15.63 -23.29
C LEU A 425 30.70 -15.27 -24.34
N PHE A 426 31.81 -14.68 -23.93
CA PHE A 426 32.97 -14.37 -24.80
C PHE A 426 32.58 -13.57 -26.05
N GLY A 427 31.55 -12.69 -25.98
CA GLY A 427 31.06 -11.94 -27.12
C GLY A 427 30.35 -12.80 -28.20
N SER A 428 30.01 -14.02 -27.89
CA SER A 428 29.25 -14.93 -28.77
C SER A 428 27.73 -14.75 -28.60
N PRO A 429 26.91 -15.25 -29.54
CA PRO A 429 25.45 -15.29 -29.35
C PRO A 429 24.99 -16.22 -28.22
N LEU A 430 25.87 -17.10 -27.74
CA LEU A 430 25.57 -17.99 -26.62
C LEU A 430 25.51 -17.16 -25.32
N GLN A 431 24.40 -17.25 -24.63
CA GLN A 431 24.14 -16.57 -23.37
C GLN A 431 24.19 -17.56 -22.20
N HIS A 432 24.64 -17.08 -21.07
CA HIS A 432 24.70 -17.84 -19.83
C HIS A 432 24.00 -17.07 -18.72
N GLU A 433 23.23 -17.78 -17.92
CA GLU A 433 22.69 -17.34 -16.63
C GLU A 433 22.95 -18.41 -15.59
N GLY A 434 23.10 -18.02 -14.32
CA GLY A 434 23.42 -18.98 -13.28
C GLY A 434 23.04 -18.52 -11.89
N GLN A 435 22.75 -19.46 -11.04
CA GLN A 435 22.47 -19.26 -9.63
C GLN A 435 23.28 -20.25 -8.81
N THR A 436 23.91 -19.78 -7.73
CA THR A 436 24.59 -20.65 -6.77
C THR A 436 24.30 -20.17 -5.37
N SER A 437 23.82 -21.05 -4.50
CA SER A 437 23.47 -20.70 -3.12
C SER A 437 23.91 -21.77 -2.12
N PHE A 438 24.19 -21.32 -0.92
CA PHE A 438 24.28 -22.14 0.27
C PHE A 438 23.33 -21.62 1.33
N SER A 439 22.48 -22.48 1.89
CA SER A 439 21.52 -22.09 2.91
C SER A 439 21.40 -23.12 4.03
N VAL A 440 21.22 -22.63 5.24
CA VAL A 440 20.76 -23.42 6.39
C VAL A 440 19.27 -23.21 6.52
N ARG A 441 18.50 -24.26 6.36
CA ARG A 441 17.04 -24.26 6.31
C ARG A 441 16.45 -25.00 7.48
N GLY A 442 15.32 -24.50 8.01
CA GLY A 442 14.58 -25.15 9.07
C GLY A 442 13.10 -24.80 9.05
N VAL A 443 12.29 -25.65 9.66
CA VAL A 443 10.86 -25.38 9.92
C VAL A 443 10.60 -25.62 11.38
N GLU A 444 10.20 -24.60 12.07
CA GLU A 444 9.85 -24.66 13.49
C GLU A 444 8.35 -24.43 13.67
N PRO A 445 7.60 -25.41 14.21
CA PRO A 445 6.20 -25.19 14.56
C PRO A 445 6.09 -24.18 15.72
N GLY A 446 5.01 -23.39 15.76
CA GLY A 446 4.75 -22.49 16.87
C GLY A 446 4.60 -23.25 18.20
N ASP A 447 5.01 -22.64 19.29
CA ASP A 447 5.03 -23.29 20.61
C ASP A 447 3.65 -23.76 21.07
N VAL A 448 2.59 -23.02 20.70
CA VAL A 448 1.20 -23.41 20.97
C VAL A 448 0.86 -24.71 20.23
N ILE A 449 1.22 -24.82 18.94
CA ILE A 449 1.01 -26.05 18.15
C ILE A 449 1.83 -27.20 18.74
N ARG A 450 3.08 -26.96 19.10
CA ARG A 450 3.96 -27.95 19.70
C ARG A 450 3.41 -28.51 20.99
N ARG A 451 2.94 -27.63 21.92
CA ARG A 451 2.45 -28.03 23.24
C ARG A 451 1.01 -28.53 23.22
N SER A 452 0.12 -27.85 22.50
CA SER A 452 -1.32 -28.10 22.58
C SER A 452 -1.82 -29.14 21.58
N ILE A 453 -1.08 -29.40 20.51
CA ILE A 453 -1.52 -30.31 19.43
C ILE A 453 -0.56 -31.48 19.27
N ILE A 454 0.70 -31.24 18.94
CA ILE A 454 1.67 -32.30 18.60
C ILE A 454 1.96 -33.17 19.81
N SER A 455 2.28 -32.60 20.95
CA SER A 455 2.60 -33.36 22.16
C SER A 455 1.46 -34.26 22.65
N PRO A 456 0.21 -33.78 22.75
CA PRO A 456 -0.93 -34.62 23.03
C PRO A 456 -1.17 -35.71 21.98
N LEU A 457 -1.10 -35.38 20.69
CA LEU A 457 -1.27 -36.36 19.61
C LEU A 457 -0.28 -37.52 19.71
N LEU A 458 0.94 -37.26 20.07
CA LEU A 458 1.98 -38.28 20.22
C LEU A 458 1.81 -39.12 21.51
N ALA A 459 1.03 -38.63 22.48
CA ALA A 459 0.79 -39.32 23.77
C ALA A 459 -0.54 -40.09 23.78
N LEU A 460 -1.57 -39.63 23.04
CA LEU A 460 -2.92 -40.22 23.02
C LEU A 460 -2.94 -41.59 22.32
N PRO A 461 -3.76 -42.55 22.80
CA PRO A 461 -4.00 -43.85 22.13
C PRO A 461 -4.56 -43.66 20.70
N ALA A 462 -4.36 -44.63 19.82
CA ALA A 462 -4.81 -44.56 18.45
C ALA A 462 -6.33 -44.39 18.25
N GLY A 463 -7.15 -44.90 19.18
CA GLY A 463 -8.61 -44.83 19.18
C GLY A 463 -9.22 -43.68 19.99
N ASP A 464 -8.39 -42.75 20.49
CA ASP A 464 -8.89 -41.65 21.28
C ASP A 464 -9.76 -40.69 20.45
N PRO A 465 -10.94 -40.29 20.94
CA PRO A 465 -11.89 -39.43 20.22
C PRO A 465 -11.33 -38.02 19.84
N GLN A 466 -10.32 -37.54 20.56
CA GLN A 466 -9.71 -36.23 20.32
C GLN A 466 -8.76 -36.23 19.11
N VAL A 467 -8.21 -37.39 18.74
CA VAL A 467 -7.20 -37.53 17.70
C VAL A 467 -7.63 -36.96 16.34
N PRO A 468 -8.83 -37.24 15.81
CA PRO A 468 -9.25 -36.66 14.53
C PRO A 468 -9.29 -35.12 14.54
N GLY A 469 -9.84 -34.53 15.62
CA GLY A 469 -9.93 -33.07 15.76
C GLY A 469 -8.56 -32.37 15.85
N LEU A 470 -7.63 -32.99 16.59
CA LEU A 470 -6.26 -32.47 16.69
C LEU A 470 -5.48 -32.63 15.36
N LEU A 471 -5.67 -33.74 14.64
CA LEU A 471 -5.04 -33.94 13.32
C LEU A 471 -5.52 -32.91 12.29
N MET A 472 -6.76 -32.46 12.35
CA MET A 472 -7.27 -31.44 11.43
C MET A 472 -6.62 -30.07 11.63
N GLN A 473 -6.08 -29.79 12.81
CA GLN A 473 -5.39 -28.52 13.12
C GLN A 473 -3.94 -28.48 12.61
N LEU A 474 -3.40 -29.60 12.15
CA LEU A 474 -2.08 -29.69 11.57
C LEU A 474 -2.14 -29.50 10.05
N ASN A 475 -1.08 -28.91 9.48
CA ASN A 475 -0.94 -28.89 8.01
C ASN A 475 -0.73 -30.31 7.45
N GLY A 476 -0.80 -30.44 6.12
CA GLY A 476 -0.72 -31.75 5.44
C GLY A 476 0.58 -32.51 5.74
N TYR A 477 1.70 -31.81 5.81
CA TYR A 477 3.02 -32.40 6.09
C TYR A 477 3.13 -32.91 7.54
N GLU A 478 2.83 -32.06 8.52
CA GLU A 478 2.83 -32.43 9.93
C GLU A 478 1.87 -33.56 10.23
N ARG A 479 0.68 -33.52 9.62
CA ARG A 479 -0.32 -34.58 9.71
C ARG A 479 0.22 -35.91 9.19
N GLY A 480 0.89 -35.90 8.04
CA GLY A 480 1.53 -37.08 7.46
C GLY A 480 2.61 -37.67 8.38
N LEU A 481 3.47 -36.83 8.94
CA LEU A 481 4.49 -37.28 9.89
C LEU A 481 3.89 -37.89 11.16
N VAL A 482 2.87 -37.24 11.76
CA VAL A 482 2.18 -37.78 12.94
C VAL A 482 1.51 -39.13 12.61
N GLN A 483 0.84 -39.26 11.47
CA GLN A 483 0.23 -40.51 11.03
C GLN A 483 1.27 -41.60 10.81
N ASN A 484 2.43 -41.29 10.20
CA ASN A 484 3.53 -42.23 10.04
C ASN A 484 4.09 -42.69 11.38
N ILE A 485 4.32 -41.78 12.35
CA ILE A 485 4.76 -42.17 13.70
C ILE A 485 3.75 -43.08 14.37
N ARG A 486 2.47 -42.79 14.28
CA ARG A 486 1.38 -43.56 14.90
C ARG A 486 1.15 -44.92 14.25
N ALA A 487 1.50 -45.10 12.98
CA ALA A 487 1.41 -46.38 12.26
C ALA A 487 2.58 -47.35 12.61
N LEU A 488 3.66 -46.84 13.15
CA LEU A 488 4.81 -47.70 13.53
C LEU A 488 4.56 -48.41 14.87
N ALA A 489 5.15 -49.59 14.99
CA ALA A 489 5.14 -50.32 16.28
C ALA A 489 5.82 -49.50 17.39
N PRO A 490 5.28 -49.51 18.63
CA PRO A 490 5.91 -48.80 19.75
C PRO A 490 7.37 -49.25 19.93
N GLY A 491 8.30 -48.29 19.97
CA GLY A 491 9.73 -48.55 20.07
C GLY A 491 10.45 -48.80 18.74
N ALA A 492 9.79 -48.65 17.60
CA ALA A 492 10.46 -48.73 16.31
C ALA A 492 11.64 -47.76 16.23
N PRO A 493 12.83 -48.18 15.72
CA PRO A 493 14.06 -47.34 15.69
C PRO A 493 13.89 -46.01 14.93
N ARG A 494 12.89 -45.93 14.03
CA ARG A 494 12.60 -44.77 13.20
C ARG A 494 11.79 -43.69 13.90
N ILE A 495 11.07 -44.00 15.00
CA ILE A 495 10.23 -43.07 15.73
C ILE A 495 10.98 -41.83 16.27
N PRO A 496 12.20 -41.97 16.89
CA PRO A 496 12.93 -40.81 17.38
C PRO A 496 13.30 -39.84 16.27
N ALA A 497 13.71 -40.30 15.11
CA ALA A 497 14.09 -39.48 13.95
C ALA A 497 12.86 -38.75 13.36
N LEU A 498 11.74 -39.44 13.19
CA LEU A 498 10.47 -38.82 12.75
C LEU A 498 9.91 -37.79 13.73
N ARG A 499 10.10 -38.04 15.05
CA ARG A 499 9.74 -37.05 16.09
C ARG A 499 10.64 -35.83 16.03
N ALA A 500 11.93 -35.98 15.80
CA ALA A 500 12.85 -34.87 15.61
C ALA A 500 12.46 -34.07 14.37
N GLN A 501 12.16 -34.72 13.28
CA GLN A 501 11.69 -34.07 12.05
C GLN A 501 10.36 -33.30 12.22
N LEU A 502 9.45 -33.78 13.05
CA LEU A 502 8.18 -33.12 13.34
C LEU A 502 8.36 -31.87 14.22
N LEU A 503 9.36 -31.86 15.10
CA LEU A 503 9.59 -30.78 16.06
C LEU A 503 10.60 -29.74 15.58
N ASP A 504 11.59 -30.14 14.79
CA ASP A 504 12.68 -29.30 14.29
C ASP A 504 13.16 -29.86 12.92
N THR A 505 12.38 -29.65 11.89
CA THR A 505 12.78 -30.03 10.53
C THR A 505 13.90 -29.11 10.03
N GLY A 506 14.96 -29.66 9.46
CA GLY A 506 16.01 -28.81 8.89
C GLY A 506 17.09 -29.56 8.13
N PHE A 507 17.86 -28.81 7.36
CA PHE A 507 19.04 -29.28 6.63
C PHE A 507 19.93 -28.11 6.18
N ASN A 508 21.16 -28.40 5.79
CA ASN A 508 22.00 -27.49 5.03
C ASN A 508 21.87 -27.83 3.53
N ARG A 509 21.67 -26.86 2.69
CA ARG A 509 21.53 -27.04 1.24
C ARG A 509 22.56 -26.21 0.49
N PHE A 510 23.31 -26.85 -0.37
CA PHE A 510 24.06 -26.22 -1.46
C PHE A 510 23.32 -26.47 -2.75
N HIS A 511 23.09 -25.43 -3.54
CA HIS A 511 22.42 -25.49 -4.83
C HIS A 511 23.17 -24.67 -5.87
N SER A 512 23.37 -25.22 -7.07
CA SER A 512 23.96 -24.51 -8.19
C SER A 512 23.23 -24.91 -9.47
N ASN A 513 22.68 -23.93 -10.20
CA ASN A 513 21.94 -24.11 -11.43
C ASN A 513 22.51 -23.18 -12.52
N HIS A 514 22.86 -23.70 -13.67
CA HIS A 514 23.42 -22.96 -14.78
C HIS A 514 22.67 -23.28 -16.08
N THR A 515 22.28 -22.26 -16.81
CA THR A 515 21.52 -22.35 -18.05
C THR A 515 22.27 -21.61 -19.17
N PHE A 516 22.37 -22.27 -20.31
CA PHE A 516 22.91 -21.73 -21.56
C PHE A 516 21.79 -21.59 -22.56
N SER A 517 21.64 -20.42 -23.17
CA SER A 517 20.62 -20.13 -24.16
C SER A 517 21.23 -19.49 -25.41
N MET A 518 20.62 -19.73 -26.54
CA MET A 518 21.05 -19.13 -27.80
C MET A 518 19.84 -18.60 -28.57
N PRO A 519 19.34 -17.41 -28.25
CA PRO A 519 18.22 -16.84 -28.96
C PRO A 519 18.57 -16.52 -30.42
N PHE A 520 17.69 -16.93 -31.29
CA PHE A 520 17.79 -16.72 -32.73
C PHE A 520 16.55 -16.02 -33.26
N THR A 521 16.73 -15.01 -34.10
CA THR A 521 15.63 -14.35 -34.80
C THR A 521 15.90 -14.33 -36.30
N HIS A 522 14.87 -14.59 -37.08
CA HIS A 522 14.96 -14.49 -38.54
C HIS A 522 13.92 -13.49 -39.06
N GLY A 523 14.41 -12.35 -39.52
CA GLY A 523 13.54 -11.20 -39.82
C GLY A 523 12.74 -10.78 -38.59
N ASP A 524 11.64 -10.11 -38.81
CA ASP A 524 10.74 -9.65 -37.72
C ASP A 524 9.58 -10.64 -37.44
N TRP A 525 9.64 -11.82 -38.04
CA TRP A 525 8.49 -12.75 -38.04
C TRP A 525 8.75 -14.08 -37.35
N PHE A 526 9.98 -14.51 -37.11
CA PHE A 526 10.30 -15.78 -36.46
C PHE A 526 11.33 -15.60 -35.35
N SER A 527 11.05 -16.21 -34.21
CA SER A 527 11.97 -16.32 -33.07
C SER A 527 12.11 -17.77 -32.62
N PHE A 528 13.32 -18.17 -32.26
CA PHE A 528 13.64 -19.46 -31.71
C PHE A 528 14.68 -19.34 -30.59
N SER A 529 14.36 -19.79 -29.38
CA SER A 529 15.20 -19.63 -28.21
C SER A 529 15.42 -21.00 -27.52
N PRO A 530 16.37 -21.79 -27.96
CA PRO A 530 16.77 -23.01 -27.30
C PRO A 530 17.58 -22.70 -26.04
N HIS A 531 17.45 -23.55 -25.02
CA HIS A 531 18.23 -23.50 -23.80
C HIS A 531 18.52 -24.90 -23.28
N VAL A 532 19.63 -25.03 -22.57
CA VAL A 532 20.04 -26.28 -21.90
C VAL A 532 20.81 -25.88 -20.63
N GLY A 533 20.59 -26.65 -19.56
CA GLY A 533 21.27 -26.39 -18.30
C GLY A 533 21.37 -27.63 -17.45
N ALA A 534 22.07 -27.44 -16.36
CA ALA A 534 22.23 -28.45 -15.32
C ALA A 534 22.23 -27.81 -13.95
N ALA A 535 21.67 -28.51 -12.97
CA ALA A 535 21.75 -28.12 -11.58
C ALA A 535 22.25 -29.27 -10.72
N TYR A 536 22.91 -28.89 -9.64
CA TYR A 536 23.36 -29.80 -8.59
C TYR A 536 22.89 -29.28 -7.25
N THR A 537 22.22 -30.12 -6.45
CA THR A 537 21.77 -29.82 -5.11
C THR A 537 22.34 -30.85 -4.14
N HIS A 538 22.98 -30.39 -3.10
CA HIS A 538 23.51 -31.24 -2.04
C HIS A 538 22.88 -30.87 -0.69
N TYR A 539 22.38 -31.89 0.00
CA TYR A 539 21.75 -31.74 1.31
C TYR A 539 22.62 -32.45 2.36
N SER A 540 22.84 -31.78 3.47
CA SER A 540 23.61 -32.33 4.60
C SER A 540 22.98 -31.87 5.92
N SER A 541 23.41 -32.51 7.02
CA SER A 541 22.87 -32.22 8.36
C SER A 541 21.34 -32.34 8.43
N VAL A 542 20.79 -33.31 7.76
CA VAL A 542 19.35 -33.53 7.66
C VAL A 542 18.79 -33.99 9.00
N VAL A 543 17.75 -33.29 9.47
CA VAL A 543 17.01 -33.71 10.66
C VAL A 543 15.90 -34.64 10.24
N GLY A 544 15.93 -35.87 10.78
CA GLY A 544 14.95 -36.91 10.45
C GLY A 544 15.58 -38.24 10.09
N PRO A 545 14.83 -39.15 9.46
CA PRO A 545 15.33 -40.48 9.10
C PRO A 545 16.13 -40.49 7.78
N ALA A 546 16.06 -39.43 6.99
CA ALA A 546 16.81 -39.31 5.75
C ALA A 546 18.29 -38.99 6.01
N GLU A 547 19.17 -39.57 5.18
CA GLU A 547 20.61 -39.32 5.23
C GLU A 547 21.01 -38.15 4.30
N THR A 548 22.28 -37.77 4.38
CA THR A 548 22.89 -36.84 3.43
C THR A 548 22.70 -37.36 2.00
N ASP A 549 22.22 -36.51 1.11
CA ASP A 549 21.95 -36.89 -0.26
C ASP A 549 22.36 -35.78 -1.24
N ALA A 550 22.48 -36.14 -2.49
CA ALA A 550 22.77 -35.19 -3.56
C ALA A 550 21.89 -35.51 -4.77
N ARG A 551 21.36 -34.45 -5.37
CA ARG A 551 20.51 -34.56 -6.54
C ARG A 551 21.17 -33.83 -7.71
N PHE A 552 21.25 -34.52 -8.85
CA PHE A 552 21.63 -33.92 -10.10
C PHE A 552 20.37 -33.72 -10.97
N MET A 553 20.32 -32.60 -11.69
CA MET A 553 19.24 -32.26 -12.57
C MET A 553 19.80 -31.81 -13.92
N LEU A 554 19.28 -32.36 -14.99
CA LEU A 554 19.46 -31.84 -16.34
C LEU A 554 18.14 -31.22 -16.81
N HIS A 555 18.23 -30.06 -17.42
CA HIS A 555 17.07 -29.38 -17.97
C HIS A 555 17.37 -28.77 -19.32
N GLY A 556 16.34 -28.64 -20.14
CA GLY A 556 16.46 -28.00 -21.43
C GLY A 556 15.11 -27.79 -22.07
N GLY A 557 15.11 -26.97 -23.08
CA GLY A 557 13.92 -26.63 -23.81
C GLY A 557 14.14 -25.70 -24.97
N ALA A 558 13.08 -25.31 -25.60
CA ALA A 558 13.09 -24.34 -26.67
C ALA A 558 11.74 -23.66 -26.81
N GLU A 559 11.72 -22.37 -27.05
CA GLU A 559 10.54 -21.65 -27.48
C GLU A 559 10.68 -21.26 -28.95
N ALA A 560 9.65 -21.51 -29.73
CA ALA A 560 9.55 -21.08 -31.12
C ALA A 560 8.25 -20.29 -31.30
N ALA A 561 8.34 -19.11 -31.90
CA ALA A 561 7.19 -18.28 -32.20
C ALA A 561 7.25 -17.71 -33.60
N VAL A 562 6.07 -17.59 -34.23
CA VAL A 562 5.90 -16.96 -35.53
C VAL A 562 4.99 -15.77 -35.39
N LYS A 563 5.41 -14.61 -35.88
CA LYS A 563 4.65 -13.36 -35.78
C LYS A 563 4.05 -13.02 -37.14
N PHE A 564 2.72 -12.98 -37.18
CA PHE A 564 1.97 -12.41 -38.28
C PHE A 564 1.43 -11.05 -37.89
N SER A 565 1.53 -10.07 -38.76
CA SER A 565 0.94 -8.76 -38.51
C SER A 565 0.17 -8.29 -39.73
N LYS A 566 -0.97 -7.65 -39.48
CA LYS A 566 -1.80 -7.05 -40.52
C LYS A 566 -2.31 -5.70 -40.06
N ASP A 567 -1.97 -4.68 -40.81
CA ASP A 567 -2.54 -3.34 -40.64
C ASP A 567 -3.84 -3.25 -41.47
N TYR A 568 -4.96 -3.00 -40.79
CA TYR A 568 -6.28 -2.82 -41.40
C TYR A 568 -6.56 -1.34 -41.68
N GLY A 569 -5.64 -0.41 -41.33
CA GLY A 569 -5.88 1.03 -41.43
C GLY A 569 -7.15 1.46 -40.71
N GLY A 570 -7.93 2.36 -41.30
CA GLY A 570 -9.20 2.83 -40.76
C GLY A 570 -10.41 1.95 -41.07
N ALA A 571 -10.26 0.73 -41.60
CA ALA A 571 -11.40 -0.12 -41.98
C ALA A 571 -12.33 -0.51 -40.82
N ASN A 572 -11.81 -0.49 -39.56
CA ASN A 572 -12.54 -0.87 -38.36
C ASN A 572 -12.79 0.32 -37.42
N ASP A 573 -12.67 1.57 -37.90
CA ASP A 573 -12.88 2.77 -37.07
C ASP A 573 -14.34 2.92 -36.57
N SER A 574 -15.25 2.11 -37.05
CA SER A 574 -16.63 2.04 -36.54
C SER A 574 -16.76 1.28 -35.21
N LEU A 575 -15.75 0.49 -34.84
CA LEU A 575 -15.74 -0.22 -33.57
C LEU A 575 -15.37 0.75 -32.42
N PRO A 576 -15.96 0.58 -31.23
CA PRO A 576 -15.70 1.47 -30.09
C PRO A 576 -14.21 1.51 -29.74
N GLY A 577 -13.65 2.73 -29.70
CA GLY A 577 -12.26 2.97 -29.30
C GLY A 577 -11.18 2.55 -30.30
N ILE A 578 -11.55 2.18 -31.54
CA ILE A 578 -10.60 1.88 -32.61
C ILE A 578 -10.42 3.09 -33.52
N ARG A 579 -9.16 3.47 -33.75
CA ARG A 579 -8.72 4.46 -34.75
C ARG A 579 -7.49 3.92 -35.47
N GLY A 580 -7.72 3.20 -36.58
CA GLY A 580 -6.72 2.36 -37.17
C GLY A 580 -6.49 1.10 -36.34
N LEU A 581 -6.36 -0.05 -36.97
CA LEU A 581 -6.22 -1.33 -36.28
C LEU A 581 -5.01 -2.09 -36.85
N LEU A 582 -4.05 -2.39 -35.97
CA LEU A 582 -2.98 -3.34 -36.21
C LEU A 582 -3.30 -4.62 -35.45
N HIS A 583 -3.44 -5.75 -36.13
CA HIS A 583 -3.55 -7.07 -35.54
C HIS A 583 -2.20 -7.79 -35.61
N VAL A 584 -1.70 -8.21 -34.47
CA VAL A 584 -0.53 -9.07 -34.35
C VAL A 584 -0.99 -10.42 -33.80
N PHE A 585 -0.76 -11.47 -34.58
CA PHE A 585 -1.06 -12.84 -34.23
C PHE A 585 0.24 -13.63 -34.09
N GLN A 586 0.49 -14.20 -32.93
CA GLN A 586 1.73 -14.89 -32.61
C GLN A 586 1.44 -16.29 -32.07
N PRO A 587 1.30 -17.29 -32.93
CA PRO A 587 1.32 -18.69 -32.50
C PRO A 587 2.73 -19.03 -32.00
N TYR A 588 2.77 -19.80 -30.93
CA TYR A 588 4.03 -20.25 -30.34
C TYR A 588 3.93 -21.67 -29.81
N THR A 589 5.08 -22.28 -29.68
CA THR A 589 5.23 -23.56 -28.98
C THR A 589 6.45 -23.46 -28.06
N ALA A 590 6.32 -23.96 -26.85
CA ALA A 590 7.41 -24.02 -25.87
C ALA A 590 7.54 -25.45 -25.38
N TRP A 591 8.74 -26.00 -25.47
CA TRP A 591 9.09 -27.32 -24.95
C TRP A 591 9.98 -27.14 -23.73
N SER A 592 9.71 -27.87 -22.67
CA SER A 592 10.52 -27.92 -21.45
C SER A 592 10.65 -29.37 -20.98
N MET A 593 11.88 -29.77 -20.71
CA MET A 593 12.21 -31.06 -20.15
C MET A 593 13.11 -30.86 -18.94
N VAL A 594 12.78 -31.50 -17.85
CA VAL A 594 13.59 -31.63 -16.65
C VAL A 594 13.72 -33.11 -16.30
N SER A 595 14.94 -33.55 -16.11
CA SER A 595 15.26 -34.88 -15.59
C SER A 595 16.03 -34.66 -14.28
N ALA A 596 15.42 -34.99 -13.16
CA ALA A 596 15.97 -34.80 -11.83
C ALA A 596 16.01 -36.15 -11.08
N ASP A 597 17.06 -36.38 -10.32
CA ASP A 597 17.12 -37.52 -9.43
C ASP A 597 16.04 -37.39 -8.34
N GLU A 598 15.38 -38.49 -8.00
CA GLU A 598 14.36 -38.53 -6.94
C GLU A 598 15.05 -38.48 -5.56
N LEU A 599 14.53 -37.64 -4.69
CA LEU A 599 14.88 -37.65 -3.26
C LEU A 599 14.08 -38.74 -2.54
N ASP A 600 14.64 -39.30 -1.45
CA ASP A 600 13.92 -40.23 -0.59
C ASP A 600 12.60 -39.59 -0.09
N ARG A 601 11.55 -40.40 0.06
CA ARG A 601 10.23 -39.98 0.56
C ARG A 601 10.28 -39.36 1.95
N ASP A 602 11.26 -39.74 2.76
CA ASP A 602 11.42 -39.19 4.10
C ASP A 602 12.19 -37.85 4.13
N TYR A 603 12.60 -37.37 2.97
CA TYR A 603 13.30 -36.11 2.86
C TYR A 603 12.38 -34.91 3.22
N PRO A 604 12.81 -34.02 4.12
CA PRO A 604 12.01 -32.85 4.42
C PRO A 604 12.03 -31.89 3.23
N LYS A 605 10.86 -31.55 2.70
CA LYS A 605 10.69 -30.52 1.68
C LYS A 605 10.31 -29.23 2.37
N ILE A 606 11.20 -28.25 2.43
CA ILE A 606 10.97 -26.92 3.05
C ILE A 606 10.48 -25.94 2.00
N ASP A 607 11.20 -25.83 0.88
CA ASP A 607 10.73 -25.06 -0.27
C ASP A 607 9.60 -25.81 -0.95
N ARG A 608 8.38 -25.32 -0.81
CA ARG A 608 7.19 -25.94 -1.42
C ARG A 608 6.62 -25.05 -2.48
N LEU A 609 6.01 -25.67 -3.48
CA LEU A 609 5.16 -24.97 -4.40
C LEU A 609 3.96 -24.40 -3.66
N THR A 610 3.67 -23.13 -3.87
CA THR A 610 2.40 -22.54 -3.49
C THR A 610 1.31 -23.11 -4.40
N PHE A 611 0.19 -23.51 -3.83
CA PHE A 611 -0.95 -23.98 -4.61
C PHE A 611 -1.51 -22.82 -5.44
N THR A 612 -1.61 -23.03 -6.72
CA THR A 612 -2.08 -22.02 -7.68
C THR A 612 -2.99 -22.69 -8.72
N THR A 613 -3.89 -21.91 -9.27
CA THR A 613 -4.71 -22.31 -10.41
C THR A 613 -3.95 -22.24 -11.72
N ARG A 614 -2.76 -21.66 -11.73
CA ARG A 614 -1.93 -21.48 -12.92
C ARG A 614 -0.98 -22.65 -13.14
N PRO A 615 -0.59 -22.94 -14.40
CA PRO A 615 0.39 -23.98 -14.69
C PRO A 615 1.77 -23.60 -14.16
N ARG A 616 2.57 -24.63 -13.86
CA ARG A 616 3.96 -24.43 -13.42
C ARG A 616 4.76 -23.65 -14.47
N PRO A 617 5.74 -22.83 -14.03
CA PRO A 617 6.70 -22.23 -14.95
C PRO A 617 7.46 -23.31 -15.74
N LEU A 618 7.63 -23.09 -17.04
CA LEU A 618 8.39 -24.03 -17.88
C LEU A 618 9.91 -23.83 -17.77
N GLN A 619 10.38 -22.71 -17.24
CA GLN A 619 11.79 -22.40 -17.06
C GLN A 619 12.20 -22.69 -15.61
N THR A 620 13.27 -23.44 -15.43
CA THR A 620 13.79 -23.80 -14.10
C THR A 620 14.34 -22.62 -13.32
N THR A 621 14.80 -21.57 -13.99
CA THR A 621 15.26 -20.32 -13.37
C THR A 621 14.13 -19.53 -12.69
N SER A 622 12.88 -19.75 -13.11
CA SER A 622 11.68 -19.18 -12.49
C SER A 622 11.07 -20.07 -11.41
N PHE A 623 11.67 -21.21 -11.13
CA PHE A 623 11.15 -22.20 -10.22
C PHE A 623 11.86 -22.09 -8.86
N THR A 624 11.20 -21.56 -7.87
CA THR A 624 11.77 -21.27 -6.54
C THR A 624 11.70 -22.42 -5.55
N ALA A 625 10.81 -23.39 -5.79
CA ALA A 625 10.63 -24.55 -4.91
C ALA A 625 11.66 -25.66 -5.23
N ILE A 626 12.94 -25.41 -4.94
CA ILE A 626 14.04 -26.30 -5.30
C ILE A 626 13.83 -27.72 -4.72
N ASP A 627 13.32 -27.85 -3.50
CA ASP A 627 13.12 -29.16 -2.84
C ASP A 627 11.99 -29.98 -3.49
N GLU A 628 11.06 -29.34 -4.20
CA GLU A 628 9.93 -29.98 -4.88
C GLU A 628 10.11 -30.13 -6.40
N ILE A 629 11.29 -29.85 -6.93
CA ILE A 629 11.55 -30.08 -8.36
C ILE A 629 11.47 -31.59 -8.62
N GLU A 630 10.58 -31.96 -9.54
CA GLU A 630 10.42 -33.31 -10.05
C GLU A 630 10.72 -33.34 -11.55
N SER A 631 10.89 -34.52 -12.12
CA SER A 631 11.06 -34.68 -13.57
C SER A 631 9.78 -34.29 -14.30
N TRP A 632 9.92 -33.61 -15.45
CA TRP A 632 8.80 -33.34 -16.36
C TRP A 632 9.25 -33.31 -17.82
N ASN A 633 8.31 -33.49 -18.71
CA ASN A 633 8.49 -33.26 -20.12
C ASN A 633 7.18 -32.70 -20.69
N ILE A 634 7.19 -31.40 -20.97
CA ILE A 634 5.98 -30.62 -21.27
C ILE A 634 6.18 -29.89 -22.59
N LEU A 635 5.15 -29.98 -23.45
CA LEU A 635 5.07 -29.26 -24.71
C LEU A 635 3.86 -28.33 -24.67
N ARG A 636 4.08 -27.03 -24.61
CA ARG A 636 3.06 -25.99 -24.63
C ARG A 636 2.78 -25.55 -26.05
N PHE A 637 1.52 -25.43 -26.40
CA PHE A 637 1.02 -24.82 -27.63
C PHE A 637 0.18 -23.61 -27.24
N GLY A 638 0.48 -22.46 -27.83
CA GLY A 638 -0.26 -21.25 -27.55
C GLY A 638 -0.34 -20.29 -28.72
N ALA A 639 -1.21 -19.31 -28.58
CA ALA A 639 -1.41 -18.26 -29.56
C ALA A 639 -1.72 -16.93 -28.85
N ARG A 640 -0.84 -15.94 -29.04
CA ARG A 640 -1.05 -14.57 -28.57
C ARG A 640 -1.66 -13.72 -29.66
N ASN A 641 -2.67 -12.96 -29.32
CA ASN A 641 -3.31 -12.00 -30.19
C ASN A 641 -3.22 -10.61 -29.55
N HIS A 642 -2.73 -9.64 -30.30
CA HIS A 642 -2.71 -8.24 -29.93
C HIS A 642 -3.48 -7.43 -30.97
N LEU A 643 -4.54 -6.78 -30.56
CA LEU A 643 -5.22 -5.78 -31.37
C LEU A 643 -4.79 -4.40 -30.86
N ILE A 644 -4.02 -3.69 -31.66
CA ILE A 644 -3.41 -2.42 -31.28
C ILE A 644 -4.07 -1.31 -32.10
N THR A 645 -4.47 -0.25 -31.43
CA THR A 645 -5.06 0.94 -32.02
C THR A 645 -4.26 2.20 -31.64
N ARG A 646 -4.67 3.35 -32.13
CA ARG A 646 -4.13 4.64 -31.73
C ARG A 646 -5.10 5.36 -30.81
N ARG A 647 -4.60 5.88 -29.70
CA ARG A 647 -5.33 6.72 -28.77
C ARG A 647 -4.43 7.91 -28.40
N ASP A 648 -4.93 9.12 -28.57
CA ASP A 648 -4.22 10.36 -28.24
C ASP A 648 -2.82 10.44 -28.87
N GLY A 649 -2.67 9.87 -30.09
CA GLY A 649 -1.41 9.84 -30.84
C GLY A 649 -0.44 8.71 -30.44
N GLN A 650 -0.77 7.94 -29.40
CA GLN A 650 0.06 6.82 -28.93
C GLN A 650 -0.54 5.45 -29.31
N SER A 651 0.30 4.42 -29.35
CA SER A 651 -0.15 3.03 -29.52
C SER A 651 -0.86 2.58 -28.24
N HIS A 652 -2.03 1.96 -28.41
CA HIS A 652 -2.82 1.42 -27.33
C HIS A 652 -3.26 -0.01 -27.66
N GLU A 653 -3.04 -0.94 -26.72
CA GLU A 653 -3.51 -2.30 -26.83
C GLU A 653 -5.01 -2.35 -26.52
N TRP A 654 -5.84 -2.50 -27.56
CA TRP A 654 -7.29 -2.57 -27.46
C TRP A 654 -7.78 -3.93 -26.96
N LEU A 655 -7.09 -5.01 -27.39
CA LEU A 655 -7.33 -6.37 -26.93
C LEU A 655 -6.01 -7.14 -26.91
N PHE A 656 -5.75 -7.76 -25.78
CA PHE A 656 -4.76 -8.84 -25.64
C PHE A 656 -5.48 -10.15 -25.35
N MET A 657 -5.03 -11.24 -25.97
CA MET A 657 -5.51 -12.57 -25.68
C MET A 657 -4.37 -13.56 -25.83
N ASP A 658 -4.09 -14.33 -24.78
CA ASP A 658 -3.19 -15.50 -24.81
C ASP A 658 -4.00 -16.76 -24.50
N THR A 659 -3.98 -17.72 -25.42
CA THR A 659 -4.66 -19.01 -25.28
C THR A 659 -3.63 -20.11 -25.41
N TYR A 660 -3.53 -20.98 -24.42
CA TYR A 660 -2.53 -22.06 -24.45
C TYR A 660 -2.98 -23.32 -23.75
N ILE A 661 -2.33 -24.42 -24.09
CA ILE A 661 -2.54 -25.77 -23.54
C ILE A 661 -1.21 -26.51 -23.48
N ASP A 662 -1.03 -27.29 -22.43
CA ASP A 662 0.15 -28.14 -22.24
C ASP A 662 -0.14 -29.59 -22.55
N ARG A 663 0.72 -30.21 -23.36
CA ARG A 663 0.78 -31.64 -23.58
C ARG A 663 1.86 -32.23 -22.66
N TYR A 664 1.47 -33.08 -21.76
CA TYR A 664 2.39 -33.80 -20.89
C TYR A 664 2.90 -35.04 -21.60
N LEU A 665 4.21 -35.15 -21.81
CA LEU A 665 4.93 -36.35 -22.19
C LEU A 665 5.43 -37.08 -20.94
N ASP A 666 5.66 -36.28 -19.87
CA ASP A 666 5.91 -36.71 -18.49
C ASP A 666 5.29 -35.65 -17.57
N ASP A 667 4.32 -36.06 -16.74
CA ASP A 667 3.52 -35.17 -15.88
C ASP A 667 4.03 -35.17 -14.43
N PRO A 668 4.54 -34.06 -13.92
CA PRO A 668 5.07 -34.01 -12.56
C PRO A 668 3.99 -34.12 -11.44
N GLU A 669 2.70 -33.97 -11.78
CA GLU A 669 1.63 -33.94 -10.79
C GLU A 669 0.73 -35.20 -10.82
N GLY A 670 0.91 -36.05 -11.79
CA GLY A 670 0.08 -37.24 -11.92
C GLY A 670 0.32 -37.97 -13.24
N ASN A 671 -0.74 -38.48 -13.87
CA ASN A 671 -0.68 -39.20 -15.13
C ASN A 671 -1.57 -38.53 -16.19
N ARG A 672 -1.63 -37.17 -16.17
CA ARG A 672 -2.40 -36.44 -17.17
C ARG A 672 -1.72 -36.49 -18.53
N THR A 673 -2.50 -36.44 -19.56
CA THR A 673 -2.00 -36.34 -20.92
C THR A 673 -2.00 -34.91 -21.43
N TRP A 674 -2.98 -34.13 -20.97
CA TRP A 674 -3.16 -32.71 -21.32
C TRP A 674 -3.46 -31.91 -20.07
N SER A 675 -3.06 -30.65 -20.07
CA SER A 675 -3.52 -29.66 -19.09
C SER A 675 -4.95 -29.21 -19.41
N ASN A 676 -5.46 -28.34 -18.55
CA ASN A 676 -6.58 -27.49 -18.93
C ASN A 676 -6.18 -26.55 -20.07
N LEU A 677 -7.18 -26.09 -20.85
CA LEU A 677 -7.02 -24.97 -21.76
C LEU A 677 -7.09 -23.67 -20.95
N TYR A 678 -6.07 -22.85 -21.09
CA TYR A 678 -5.95 -21.56 -20.42
C TYR A 678 -6.25 -20.44 -21.41
N ASN A 679 -6.97 -19.40 -20.95
CA ASN A 679 -7.17 -18.17 -21.69
C ASN A 679 -6.99 -16.99 -20.76
N ASP A 680 -6.16 -16.04 -21.19
CA ASP A 680 -5.95 -14.75 -20.54
C ASP A 680 -6.33 -13.65 -21.52
N ILE A 681 -7.37 -12.89 -21.19
CA ILE A 681 -7.92 -11.88 -22.08
C ILE A 681 -7.99 -10.55 -21.34
N ARG A 682 -7.40 -9.50 -21.90
CA ARG A 682 -7.54 -8.11 -21.48
C ARG A 682 -8.14 -7.30 -22.61
N TRP A 683 -9.26 -6.68 -22.36
CA TRP A 683 -9.96 -5.87 -23.33
C TRP A 683 -10.24 -4.47 -22.78
N GLN A 684 -9.62 -3.47 -23.36
CA GLN A 684 -9.78 -2.08 -22.96
C GLN A 684 -10.18 -1.20 -24.16
N PRO A 685 -11.44 -1.29 -24.59
CA PRO A 685 -11.89 -0.57 -25.77
C PRO A 685 -11.89 0.94 -25.58
N LEU A 686 -12.14 1.41 -24.36
CA LEU A 686 -12.24 2.83 -24.02
C LEU A 686 -11.51 3.09 -22.69
N PRO A 687 -11.06 4.32 -22.41
CA PRO A 687 -10.35 4.62 -21.15
C PRO A 687 -11.17 4.29 -19.89
N TRP A 688 -12.49 4.38 -20.01
CA TRP A 688 -13.46 4.19 -18.94
C TRP A 688 -14.11 2.79 -18.94
N LEU A 689 -13.69 1.89 -19.83
CA LEU A 689 -14.21 0.52 -19.92
C LEU A 689 -13.06 -0.47 -20.07
N GLY A 690 -12.88 -1.34 -19.09
CA GLY A 690 -11.92 -2.44 -19.10
C GLY A 690 -12.56 -3.75 -18.68
N LEU A 691 -12.16 -4.83 -19.33
CA LEU A 691 -12.55 -6.21 -19.03
C LEU A 691 -11.31 -7.09 -19.02
N ASP A 692 -11.08 -7.74 -17.89
CA ASP A 692 -10.11 -8.82 -17.75
C ASP A 692 -10.88 -10.14 -17.63
N LEU A 693 -10.43 -11.18 -18.32
CA LEU A 693 -11.03 -12.50 -18.29
C LEU A 693 -9.94 -13.57 -18.28
N GLU A 694 -9.96 -14.41 -17.28
CA GLU A 694 -9.09 -15.56 -17.13
C GLU A 694 -9.94 -16.82 -17.01
N THR A 695 -9.66 -17.81 -17.84
CA THR A 695 -10.41 -19.06 -17.80
C THR A 695 -9.48 -20.26 -17.90
N GLN A 696 -9.88 -21.34 -17.29
CA GLN A 696 -9.29 -22.64 -17.53
C GLN A 696 -10.35 -23.73 -17.44
N MET A 697 -10.27 -24.65 -18.36
CA MET A 697 -11.24 -25.73 -18.47
C MET A 697 -10.61 -27.01 -19.03
N PRO A 698 -10.99 -28.19 -18.57
CA PRO A 698 -10.58 -29.46 -19.17
C PRO A 698 -11.23 -29.62 -20.54
N VAL A 699 -10.42 -29.72 -21.60
CA VAL A 699 -10.91 -29.86 -22.99
C VAL A 699 -10.63 -31.26 -23.57
N PHE A 700 -9.62 -31.95 -23.03
CA PHE A 700 -9.21 -33.27 -23.45
C PHE A 700 -9.23 -34.25 -22.27
N ASP A 701 -9.35 -35.58 -22.60
CA ASP A 701 -9.18 -36.61 -21.59
C ASP A 701 -7.79 -36.49 -20.93
N GLY A 702 -7.76 -36.49 -19.61
CA GLY A 702 -6.54 -36.32 -18.84
C GLY A 702 -6.20 -34.87 -18.44
N GLY A 703 -7.09 -33.92 -18.64
CA GLY A 703 -7.01 -32.59 -18.03
C GLY A 703 -7.07 -32.66 -16.50
N SER A 704 -6.85 -31.54 -15.81
CA SER A 704 -6.80 -31.48 -14.34
C SER A 704 -8.11 -31.81 -13.65
N GLY A 705 -9.22 -31.75 -14.36
CA GLY A 705 -10.54 -32.01 -13.81
C GLY A 705 -11.16 -30.83 -13.07
N PHE A 706 -10.42 -29.78 -12.80
CA PHE A 706 -10.97 -28.58 -12.21
C PHE A 706 -11.17 -27.48 -13.25
N SER A 707 -12.06 -26.54 -12.96
CA SER A 707 -12.35 -25.41 -13.82
C SER A 707 -12.26 -24.11 -13.04
N GLU A 708 -11.80 -23.08 -13.71
CA GLU A 708 -11.82 -21.73 -13.20
C GLU A 708 -12.36 -20.78 -14.28
N PHE A 709 -13.15 -19.85 -13.80
CA PHE A 709 -13.64 -18.76 -14.61
C PHE A 709 -13.57 -17.50 -13.77
N SER A 710 -12.67 -16.62 -14.11
CA SER A 710 -12.37 -15.44 -13.33
C SER A 710 -12.43 -14.21 -14.21
N THR A 711 -13.11 -13.14 -13.78
CA THR A 711 -13.19 -11.95 -14.61
C THR A 711 -13.52 -10.68 -13.85
N ARG A 712 -13.10 -9.53 -14.38
CA ARG A 712 -13.29 -8.19 -13.79
C ARG A 712 -13.71 -7.19 -14.86
N LEU A 713 -14.78 -6.43 -14.61
CA LEU A 713 -15.22 -5.27 -15.37
C LEU A 713 -14.95 -3.98 -14.59
N ARG A 714 -14.39 -3.03 -15.21
CA ARG A 714 -14.34 -1.65 -14.74
C ARG A 714 -15.13 -0.77 -15.72
N TYR A 715 -16.06 -0.02 -15.19
CA TYR A 715 -16.91 0.85 -15.97
C TYR A 715 -17.04 2.22 -15.30
N MET A 716 -16.41 3.24 -15.88
CA MET A 716 -16.34 4.62 -15.34
C MET A 716 -16.74 5.62 -16.43
N PRO A 717 -18.00 5.62 -16.89
CA PRO A 717 -18.42 6.40 -18.05
C PRO A 717 -18.33 7.92 -17.83
N TRP A 718 -18.40 8.35 -16.57
CA TRP A 718 -18.28 9.74 -16.12
C TRP A 718 -17.41 9.82 -14.88
N GLN A 719 -16.90 11.00 -14.57
CA GLN A 719 -16.14 11.25 -13.34
C GLN A 719 -16.98 11.05 -12.06
N ASP A 720 -18.30 11.07 -12.19
CA ASP A 720 -19.26 10.97 -11.08
C ASP A 720 -19.82 9.55 -10.89
N MET A 721 -19.35 8.58 -11.66
CA MET A 721 -19.82 7.20 -11.59
C MET A 721 -18.70 6.21 -11.83
N GLU A 722 -18.51 5.31 -10.88
CA GLU A 722 -17.67 4.13 -11.00
C GLU A 722 -18.49 2.89 -10.67
N PHE A 723 -18.28 1.86 -11.48
CA PHE A 723 -18.87 0.56 -11.29
C PHE A 723 -17.81 -0.50 -11.53
N SER A 724 -17.52 -1.30 -10.53
CA SER A 724 -16.65 -2.47 -10.61
C SER A 724 -17.45 -3.72 -10.27
N LEU A 725 -17.22 -4.74 -11.04
CA LEU A 725 -17.90 -6.02 -10.85
C LEU A 725 -16.86 -7.11 -11.07
N ALA A 726 -16.65 -8.00 -10.11
CA ALA A 726 -15.78 -9.15 -10.23
C ALA A 726 -16.53 -10.44 -9.89
N TYR A 727 -16.19 -11.52 -10.58
CA TYR A 727 -16.73 -12.84 -10.30
C TYR A 727 -15.66 -13.91 -10.44
N ARG A 728 -15.56 -14.78 -9.52
CA ARG A 728 -14.68 -15.94 -9.56
C ARG A 728 -15.49 -17.20 -9.30
N HIS A 729 -15.38 -18.12 -10.23
CA HIS A 729 -15.83 -19.49 -10.10
C HIS A 729 -14.62 -20.41 -10.08
N LEU A 730 -14.49 -21.23 -9.05
CA LEU A 730 -13.48 -22.30 -8.94
C LEU A 730 -14.17 -23.57 -8.49
N ASN A 731 -13.97 -24.65 -9.21
CA ASN A 731 -14.62 -25.92 -8.94
C ASN A 731 -13.66 -27.10 -9.10
N ASN A 732 -13.72 -28.04 -8.15
CA ASN A 732 -12.93 -29.27 -8.12
C ASN A 732 -11.40 -29.08 -8.12
N HIS A 733 -10.89 -28.00 -7.56
CA HIS A 733 -9.44 -27.85 -7.40
C HIS A 733 -8.91 -28.84 -6.35
N PRO A 734 -7.73 -29.49 -6.58
CA PRO A 734 -7.23 -30.55 -5.66
C PRO A 734 -7.03 -30.10 -4.21
N VAL A 735 -6.79 -28.80 -3.98
CA VAL A 735 -6.43 -28.25 -2.65
C VAL A 735 -7.25 -27.02 -2.28
N LEU A 736 -7.50 -26.12 -3.23
CA LEU A 736 -8.30 -24.92 -2.97
C LEU A 736 -9.77 -25.29 -2.86
N LEU A 737 -10.50 -24.63 -1.96
CA LEU A 737 -11.93 -24.85 -1.81
C LEU A 737 -12.68 -24.34 -3.02
N ASP A 738 -13.76 -25.05 -3.38
CA ASP A 738 -14.71 -24.57 -4.36
C ASP A 738 -15.25 -23.21 -3.90
N SER A 739 -15.43 -22.28 -4.84
CA SER A 739 -15.86 -20.92 -4.56
C SER A 739 -16.58 -20.34 -5.76
N ASP A 740 -17.75 -19.73 -5.48
CA ASP A 740 -18.51 -18.91 -6.41
C ASP A 740 -18.67 -17.49 -5.83
N ARG A 741 -17.64 -16.69 -6.02
CA ARG A 741 -17.53 -15.38 -5.35
C ARG A 741 -17.84 -14.24 -6.31
N PHE A 742 -18.69 -13.34 -5.85
CA PHE A 742 -19.13 -12.15 -6.54
C PHE A 742 -18.75 -10.90 -5.73
N ASP A 743 -18.06 -9.93 -6.35
CA ASP A 743 -17.69 -8.65 -5.74
C ASP A 743 -18.24 -7.50 -6.58
N LEU A 744 -19.05 -6.67 -5.97
CA LEU A 744 -19.69 -5.52 -6.58
C LEU A 744 -19.25 -4.24 -5.85
N GLY A 745 -18.54 -3.37 -6.53
CA GLY A 745 -18.21 -2.03 -6.09
C GLY A 745 -18.97 -0.99 -6.90
N THR A 746 -19.53 0.03 -6.24
CA THR A 746 -20.18 1.15 -6.90
C THR A 746 -19.83 2.45 -6.23
N TYR A 747 -19.66 3.49 -7.02
CA TYR A 747 -19.58 4.85 -6.56
C TYR A 747 -20.46 5.75 -7.44
N PHE A 748 -21.25 6.58 -6.80
CA PHE A 748 -22.12 7.54 -7.46
C PHE A 748 -22.03 8.91 -6.78
N ARG A 749 -21.83 9.95 -7.56
CA ARG A 749 -22.06 11.32 -7.13
C ARG A 749 -23.52 11.66 -7.35
N LEU A 750 -24.31 11.64 -6.28
CA LEU A 750 -25.77 11.85 -6.34
C LEU A 750 -26.15 13.28 -6.64
N ALA A 751 -25.31 14.24 -6.25
CA ALA A 751 -25.43 15.66 -6.49
C ALA A 751 -24.04 16.28 -6.46
N GLU A 752 -23.91 17.57 -6.78
CA GLU A 752 -22.61 18.28 -6.75
C GLU A 752 -21.87 18.11 -5.42
N ASN A 753 -22.61 17.93 -4.34
CA ASN A 753 -22.07 17.88 -2.97
C ASN A 753 -22.34 16.57 -2.23
N TRP A 754 -22.83 15.53 -2.90
CA TRP A 754 -23.08 14.22 -2.27
C TRP A 754 -22.50 13.07 -3.08
N GLY A 755 -21.74 12.21 -2.44
CA GLY A 755 -21.26 10.96 -3.01
C GLY A 755 -21.60 9.75 -2.13
N VAL A 756 -21.92 8.64 -2.78
CA VAL A 756 -22.25 7.35 -2.15
C VAL A 756 -21.41 6.28 -2.80
N GLY A 757 -20.70 5.51 -1.95
CA GLY A 757 -20.00 4.30 -2.35
C GLY A 757 -20.61 3.08 -1.70
N THR A 758 -20.60 1.96 -2.40
CA THR A 758 -20.96 0.66 -1.82
C THR A 758 -20.02 -0.43 -2.32
N ARG A 759 -19.73 -1.41 -1.47
CA ARG A 759 -19.07 -2.65 -1.87
C ARG A 759 -19.74 -3.84 -1.21
N HIS A 760 -20.00 -4.87 -1.99
CA HIS A 760 -20.60 -6.10 -1.53
C HIS A 760 -19.82 -7.29 -2.06
N ILE A 761 -19.41 -8.18 -1.17
CA ILE A 761 -18.78 -9.45 -1.54
C ILE A 761 -19.73 -10.56 -1.09
N PHE A 762 -20.14 -11.36 -2.02
CA PHE A 762 -21.08 -12.46 -1.80
C PHE A 762 -20.47 -13.78 -2.24
N GLU A 763 -20.39 -14.74 -1.32
CA GLU A 763 -20.02 -16.11 -1.61
C GLU A 763 -21.31 -16.92 -1.86
N MET A 764 -21.50 -17.31 -3.12
CA MET A 764 -22.77 -17.89 -3.59
C MET A 764 -22.95 -19.33 -3.12
N ASP A 765 -21.86 -20.10 -3.01
CA ASP A 765 -21.90 -21.50 -2.56
C ASP A 765 -22.36 -21.60 -1.10
N ASP A 766 -21.88 -20.70 -0.25
CA ASP A 766 -22.27 -20.63 1.15
C ASP A 766 -23.56 -19.80 1.36
N GLY A 767 -23.94 -18.97 0.39
CA GLY A 767 -25.07 -18.05 0.49
C GLY A 767 -24.82 -16.91 1.47
N ILE A 768 -23.55 -16.56 1.71
CA ILE A 768 -23.12 -15.56 2.71
C ILE A 768 -22.72 -14.28 2.01
N LEU A 769 -23.20 -13.13 2.50
CA LEU A 769 -22.77 -11.81 2.14
C LEU A 769 -21.61 -11.41 3.05
N GLU A 770 -20.39 -11.81 2.62
CA GLU A 770 -19.19 -11.74 3.46
C GLU A 770 -18.77 -10.32 3.84
N ILE A 771 -18.95 -9.37 2.94
CA ILE A 771 -18.58 -7.96 3.15
C ILE A 771 -19.69 -7.07 2.63
N GLN A 772 -20.10 -6.12 3.46
CA GLN A 772 -21.00 -5.05 3.14
C GLN A 772 -20.35 -3.75 3.60
N GLN A 773 -20.03 -2.90 2.63
CA GLN A 773 -19.47 -1.59 2.92
C GLN A 773 -20.34 -0.52 2.29
N TYR A 774 -20.58 0.54 3.04
CA TYR A 774 -21.34 1.71 2.59
C TYR A 774 -20.57 2.95 2.99
N SER A 775 -20.38 3.85 2.07
CA SER A 775 -19.79 5.15 2.33
C SER A 775 -20.73 6.26 1.84
N LEU A 776 -20.90 7.25 2.66
CA LEU A 776 -21.61 8.47 2.34
C LEU A 776 -20.70 9.63 2.65
N HIS A 777 -20.46 10.48 1.68
CA HIS A 777 -19.73 11.72 1.92
C HIS A 777 -20.50 12.91 1.37
N ARG A 778 -20.34 14.02 2.07
CA ARG A 778 -20.95 15.28 1.75
C ARG A 778 -19.90 16.37 1.69
N ASP A 779 -19.89 17.04 0.56
CA ASP A 779 -19.17 18.29 0.37
C ASP A 779 -19.97 19.43 0.99
N LEU A 780 -19.38 20.09 1.97
CA LEU A 780 -19.97 21.23 2.68
C LEU A 780 -19.31 22.55 2.27
N GLY A 781 -18.71 22.60 1.08
CA GLY A 781 -17.93 23.72 0.60
C GLY A 781 -16.46 23.53 0.95
N ASN A 782 -16.03 24.01 2.10
CA ASN A 782 -14.64 23.86 2.57
C ASN A 782 -14.39 22.58 3.38
N TRP A 783 -15.44 21.86 3.76
CA TRP A 783 -15.37 20.59 4.46
C TRP A 783 -15.86 19.44 3.61
N VAL A 784 -15.29 18.28 3.78
CA VAL A 784 -15.90 17.02 3.37
C VAL A 784 -16.21 16.22 4.62
N ALA A 785 -17.48 15.97 4.88
CA ALA A 785 -17.92 15.09 5.95
C ALA A 785 -18.24 13.72 5.34
N GLY A 786 -17.84 12.66 6.02
CA GLY A 786 -18.09 11.29 5.59
C GLY A 786 -18.50 10.35 6.72
N VAL A 787 -19.23 9.32 6.36
CA VAL A 787 -19.60 8.20 7.24
C VAL A 787 -19.38 6.92 6.46
N GLY A 788 -18.60 6.01 7.05
CA GLY A 788 -18.42 4.66 6.55
C GLY A 788 -19.04 3.64 7.49
N LEU A 789 -19.73 2.66 6.92
CA LEU A 789 -20.26 1.50 7.60
C LEU A 789 -19.63 0.26 6.97
N THR A 790 -19.15 -0.65 7.79
CA THR A 790 -18.63 -1.94 7.34
C THR A 790 -19.27 -3.05 8.19
N HIS A 791 -19.82 -4.04 7.52
CA HIS A 791 -20.23 -5.28 8.14
C HIS A 791 -19.55 -6.43 7.43
N ARG A 792 -18.82 -7.24 8.17
CA ARG A 792 -18.18 -8.47 7.71
C ARG A 792 -18.82 -9.63 8.45
N ASP A 793 -19.33 -10.57 7.69
CA ASP A 793 -19.95 -11.80 8.22
C ASP A 793 -19.48 -12.96 7.36
N ASN A 794 -18.44 -13.62 7.81
CA ASN A 794 -17.89 -14.81 7.15
C ASN A 794 -17.70 -15.94 8.17
N ARG A 795 -17.18 -17.09 7.73
CA ARG A 795 -16.95 -18.26 8.59
C ARG A 795 -16.02 -18.00 9.79
N PHE A 796 -15.24 -16.90 9.75
CA PHE A 796 -14.18 -16.62 10.71
C PHE A 796 -14.39 -15.29 11.45
N GLU A 797 -15.17 -14.37 10.89
CA GLU A 797 -15.35 -13.02 11.43
C GLU A 797 -16.84 -12.63 11.36
N ASP A 798 -17.33 -12.04 12.45
CA ASP A 798 -18.55 -11.25 12.50
C ASP A 798 -18.18 -9.89 13.11
N GLU A 799 -17.97 -8.88 12.26
CA GLU A 799 -17.51 -7.55 12.66
C GLU A 799 -18.39 -6.47 12.07
N PHE A 800 -18.88 -5.58 12.93
CA PHE A 800 -19.53 -4.34 12.51
C PHE A 800 -18.69 -3.14 12.90
N GLY A 801 -18.54 -2.19 11.98
CA GLY A 801 -17.77 -0.97 12.18
C GLY A 801 -18.47 0.26 11.61
N VAL A 802 -18.31 1.39 12.31
CA VAL A 802 -18.71 2.72 11.86
C VAL A 802 -17.53 3.65 12.02
N ILE A 803 -17.21 4.40 10.98
CA ILE A 803 -16.12 5.39 11.00
C ILE A 803 -16.71 6.72 10.54
N PHE A 804 -16.28 7.79 11.19
CA PHE A 804 -16.65 9.15 10.81
C PHE A 804 -15.43 9.91 10.35
N SER A 805 -15.56 10.74 9.31
CA SER A 805 -14.51 11.65 8.86
C SER A 805 -15.03 13.06 8.69
N LEU A 806 -14.11 13.97 8.88
CA LEU A 806 -14.32 15.36 8.60
C LEU A 806 -12.98 15.94 8.11
N SER A 807 -12.89 16.34 6.86
CA SER A 807 -11.68 16.90 6.28
C SER A 807 -11.91 18.30 5.74
N LEU A 808 -10.92 19.18 5.92
CA LEU A 808 -10.87 20.49 5.30
C LEU A 808 -10.24 20.37 3.91
N LYS A 809 -10.92 20.83 2.87
CA LYS A 809 -10.42 20.73 1.49
C LYS A 809 -9.11 21.50 1.28
N ASP A 810 -9.04 22.69 1.86
CA ASP A 810 -7.93 23.60 1.68
C ASP A 810 -6.79 23.36 2.69
N PHE A 811 -7.00 22.45 3.64
CA PHE A 811 -6.03 21.95 4.59
C PHE A 811 -6.06 20.41 4.60
N PRO A 812 -5.48 19.75 3.60
CA PRO A 812 -5.41 18.28 3.59
C PRO A 812 -4.76 17.72 4.85
N SER A 813 -3.83 18.44 5.46
CA SER A 813 -3.20 18.13 6.74
C SER A 813 -4.16 18.16 7.94
N ALA A 814 -5.27 18.87 7.85
CA ALA A 814 -6.36 18.81 8.83
C ALA A 814 -7.45 17.82 8.43
N SER A 815 -7.24 17.05 7.38
CA SER A 815 -8.15 16.00 6.96
C SER A 815 -8.03 14.79 7.87
N LEU A 816 -9.16 14.26 8.27
CA LEU A 816 -9.23 12.95 8.90
C LEU A 816 -9.13 11.93 7.77
N PRO A 817 -8.04 11.14 7.65
CA PRO A 817 -7.88 10.20 6.56
C PRO A 817 -8.99 9.14 6.62
N PHE A 818 -9.80 9.09 5.56
CA PHE A 818 -10.74 8.02 5.35
C PHE A 818 -10.08 6.97 4.48
N LYS A 819 -9.52 5.96 5.11
CA LYS A 819 -9.43 4.67 4.44
C LYS A 819 -10.57 3.82 5.02
N ILE A 820 -11.66 3.73 4.29
CA ILE A 820 -12.51 2.55 4.38
C ILE A 820 -11.69 1.52 3.63
N ASP A 821 -10.87 0.77 4.36
CA ASP A 821 -10.13 -0.31 3.76
C ASP A 821 -11.14 -1.31 3.22
N ALA A 822 -11.21 -1.30 1.92
CA ALA A 822 -12.06 -2.17 1.13
C ALA A 822 -11.28 -3.44 0.72
N GLU A 823 -10.28 -3.85 1.52
CA GLU A 823 -9.60 -5.13 1.31
C GLU A 823 -10.17 -6.22 2.21
#